data_b33b3c8cfc021a2f07586684e8cd2ea0
#
_entry.id   b33b3c8cfc021a2f07586684e8cd2ea0
#
_cell.length_a   1.000
_cell.length_b   1.000
_cell.length_c   1.000
_cell.angle_alpha   90.00
_cell.angle_beta   90.00
_cell.angle_gamma   90.00
#
_symmetry.space_group_name_H-M   'P 1'
#
loop_
_entity.id
_entity.type
_entity.pdbx_description
1 polymer ?
#
loop_
_entity_poly.entity_id
_entity_poly.type
_entity_poly.pdbx_seq_one_letter_code
_entity_poly.pdbx_strand_id
1 'polypeptide(L)'
;MNKQLLSTAGLVLAVVLFLSFNIVTNGNLKSARVDLTQDKLYTLSDGSLNIIESLTEQLTLRLYFSEQVAQELPSIKSYAQRVQELLEEYQRASNGMIRLIVVNPEPFSDNEQRAKQYGLQGVPIEGDPDPLYFGLAGTNHLDGVENISFFQPEKEDVLEYDLTKLIYKLSSADRKSVAVMSSLEVNGEVYDPLKGEAPSDDGAKPWAFMAELRQLFTVSFLPTDIKRIPSSIDVLMLVHPKEFPDSTLYAIEQYVLRGGKLITFVDPYSESDIPEKDPDNPMAAKLKSRSSNMPTLFKAWGFMRAAADVVADRKTAIKVDFGARTGNKPIDYVLWHGIPAEQINSEQAITSQLKKIEVATAGYFKPVDGIGTHITPLFSSSNEAMLVDKRVVQFRNDPMALLTKYHAGTLSYPIAVRVNGAVKSIYPDGVKDDDGTLKTMRGHVNESQQDIDVIAIADVDMLQDRFWVQLQDFYGDQIAYSTSNNIDFLINSIDEMSNTNGLISVRSRTGFSRPFDRVLDLQRSAEKLYRTKERELQKILKETEQSIARMQVERSGSGEEIQNAEQQKEIADLRMMKYKTQQQLRDVQGDLRKDIDTLDTQLKFFNIGLVPFLVALLAIVTGWLRVRKRTKGRKQ
;
A
#
# COMPACT_ATOMS: atom_id res chain seq x y z
N MET A 1 -38.71 -63.01 0.82
CA MET A 1 -37.77 -62.06 0.28
C MET A 1 -36.60 -61.95 1.24
N ASN A 2 -35.40 -62.33 0.84
CA ASN A 2 -34.22 -62.47 1.72
C ASN A 2 -33.79 -61.13 2.28
N LYS A 3 -33.70 -60.96 3.63
CA LYS A 3 -33.26 -59.74 4.30
C LYS A 3 -31.86 -59.28 3.87
N GLN A 4 -31.02 -60.21 3.39
CA GLN A 4 -29.68 -59.89 2.84
C GLN A 4 -29.75 -59.26 1.47
N LEU A 5 -30.71 -59.66 0.62
CA LEU A 5 -30.93 -59.06 -0.74
C LEU A 5 -31.47 -57.61 -0.64
N LEU A 6 -32.32 -57.33 0.37
CA LEU A 6 -32.81 -55.99 0.68
C LEU A 6 -31.71 -55.07 1.24
N SER A 7 -30.76 -55.62 1.97
CA SER A 7 -29.60 -54.89 2.53
C SER A 7 -28.59 -54.52 1.44
N THR A 8 -28.28 -55.45 0.53
CA THR A 8 -27.36 -55.16 -0.61
C THR A 8 -27.97 -54.24 -1.66
N ALA A 9 -29.25 -54.42 -2.00
CA ALA A 9 -29.96 -53.49 -2.89
C ALA A 9 -30.09 -52.08 -2.28
N GLY A 10 -30.33 -51.98 -0.98
CA GLY A 10 -30.36 -50.72 -0.24
C GLY A 10 -28.98 -50.00 -0.21
N LEU A 11 -27.89 -50.77 -0.10
CA LEU A 11 -26.53 -50.21 -0.13
C LEU A 11 -26.18 -49.71 -1.52
N VAL A 12 -26.52 -50.48 -2.60
CA VAL A 12 -26.32 -50.05 -3.97
C VAL A 12 -27.14 -48.80 -4.29
N LEU A 13 -28.41 -48.76 -3.83
CA LEU A 13 -29.24 -47.55 -3.99
C LEU A 13 -28.67 -46.34 -3.26
N ALA A 14 -28.13 -46.52 -2.06
CA ALA A 14 -27.48 -45.44 -1.28
C ALA A 14 -26.21 -44.92 -1.98
N VAL A 15 -25.40 -45.81 -2.58
CA VAL A 15 -24.21 -45.41 -3.35
C VAL A 15 -24.63 -44.68 -4.65
N VAL A 16 -25.65 -45.16 -5.37
CA VAL A 16 -26.16 -44.47 -6.56
C VAL A 16 -26.75 -43.12 -6.22
N LEU A 17 -27.52 -43.00 -5.12
CA LEU A 17 -28.04 -41.72 -4.62
C LEU A 17 -26.91 -40.78 -4.20
N PHE A 18 -25.90 -41.27 -3.53
CA PHE A 18 -24.73 -40.48 -3.15
C PHE A 18 -23.95 -39.97 -4.36
N LEU A 19 -23.71 -40.83 -5.35
CA LEU A 19 -23.04 -40.41 -6.59
C LEU A 19 -23.91 -39.44 -7.40
N SER A 20 -25.24 -39.70 -7.53
CA SER A 20 -26.17 -38.79 -8.19
C SER A 20 -26.25 -37.44 -7.49
N PHE A 21 -26.31 -37.44 -6.14
CA PHE A 21 -26.28 -36.22 -5.34
C PHE A 21 -24.97 -35.45 -5.53
N ASN A 22 -23.82 -36.14 -5.55
CA ASN A 22 -22.52 -35.50 -5.84
C ASN A 22 -22.46 -34.92 -7.26
N ILE A 23 -22.98 -35.60 -8.26
CA ILE A 23 -23.01 -35.12 -9.66
C ILE A 23 -23.91 -33.88 -9.76
N VAL A 24 -25.11 -33.94 -9.16
CA VAL A 24 -26.07 -32.84 -9.19
C VAL A 24 -25.56 -31.64 -8.37
N THR A 25 -24.96 -31.86 -7.19
CA THR A 25 -24.36 -30.79 -6.38
C THR A 25 -23.16 -30.20 -7.07
N ASN A 26 -22.30 -30.99 -7.69
CA ASN A 26 -21.13 -30.46 -8.41
C ASN A 26 -21.52 -29.70 -9.71
N GLY A 27 -22.69 -30.02 -10.32
CA GLY A 27 -23.19 -29.31 -11.48
C GLY A 27 -23.98 -28.04 -11.18
N ASN A 28 -24.84 -28.05 -10.14
CA ASN A 28 -25.81 -26.97 -9.87
C ASN A 28 -25.46 -26.09 -8.64
N LEU A 29 -24.58 -26.56 -7.75
CA LEU A 29 -24.20 -25.79 -6.53
C LEU A 29 -22.81 -25.15 -6.64
N LYS A 30 -22.27 -25.00 -7.85
CA LYS A 30 -21.02 -24.23 -8.05
C LYS A 30 -21.13 -22.77 -7.58
N SER A 31 -22.35 -22.23 -7.51
CA SER A 31 -22.66 -20.89 -7.03
C SER A 31 -22.94 -20.80 -5.52
N ALA A 32 -23.22 -21.93 -4.85
CA ALA A 32 -23.49 -21.96 -3.41
C ALA A 32 -22.21 -22.28 -2.63
N ARG A 33 -21.24 -21.38 -2.64
CA ARG A 33 -20.07 -21.46 -1.76
C ARG A 33 -20.37 -20.73 -0.46
N VAL A 34 -20.16 -21.39 0.66
CA VAL A 34 -20.12 -20.75 1.99
C VAL A 34 -18.65 -20.60 2.34
N ASP A 35 -18.18 -19.38 2.36
CA ASP A 35 -16.84 -19.07 2.82
C ASP A 35 -16.79 -19.21 4.35
N LEU A 36 -16.14 -20.30 4.80
CA LEU A 36 -15.95 -20.60 6.21
C LEU A 36 -14.61 -20.10 6.76
N THR A 37 -13.84 -19.39 5.94
CA THR A 37 -12.62 -18.74 6.43
C THR A 37 -12.98 -17.63 7.40
N GLN A 38 -12.17 -17.45 8.45
CA GLN A 38 -12.44 -16.48 9.51
C GLN A 38 -12.59 -15.06 8.95
N ASP A 39 -11.87 -14.75 7.86
CA ASP A 39 -11.78 -13.41 7.24
C ASP A 39 -12.49 -13.37 5.87
N LYS A 40 -13.27 -14.39 5.52
CA LYS A 40 -14.00 -14.51 4.23
C LYS A 40 -13.10 -14.24 3.02
N LEU A 41 -11.94 -14.85 3.01
CA LEU A 41 -10.88 -14.62 2.01
C LEU A 41 -11.29 -14.88 0.57
N TYR A 42 -12.34 -15.68 0.33
CA TYR A 42 -12.88 -16.06 -0.98
C TYR A 42 -14.20 -15.36 -1.33
N THR A 43 -14.55 -14.32 -0.58
CA THR A 43 -15.76 -13.51 -0.82
C THR A 43 -15.32 -12.06 -1.04
N LEU A 44 -15.77 -11.41 -2.10
CA LEU A 44 -15.46 -10.00 -2.36
C LEU A 44 -16.03 -9.09 -1.26
N SER A 45 -15.35 -7.99 -0.99
CA SER A 45 -15.84 -6.93 -0.10
C SER A 45 -17.05 -6.22 -0.70
N ASP A 46 -17.84 -5.58 0.15
CA ASP A 46 -18.96 -4.76 -0.31
C ASP A 46 -18.49 -3.64 -1.26
N GLY A 47 -17.28 -3.10 -1.04
CA GLY A 47 -16.69 -2.11 -1.92
C GLY A 47 -16.35 -2.65 -3.30
N SER A 48 -15.74 -3.84 -3.38
CA SER A 48 -15.50 -4.50 -4.66
C SER A 48 -16.81 -4.78 -5.39
N LEU A 49 -17.83 -5.25 -4.66
CA LEU A 49 -19.15 -5.50 -5.22
C LEU A 49 -19.81 -4.21 -5.74
N ASN A 50 -19.78 -3.12 -4.98
CA ASN A 50 -20.33 -1.82 -5.40
C ASN A 50 -19.65 -1.30 -6.68
N ILE A 51 -18.32 -1.45 -6.80
CA ILE A 51 -17.58 -1.04 -8.00
C ILE A 51 -17.96 -1.93 -9.19
N ILE A 52 -18.08 -3.24 -9.00
CA ILE A 52 -18.51 -4.18 -10.04
C ILE A 52 -19.94 -3.86 -10.51
N GLU A 53 -20.87 -3.59 -9.59
CA GLU A 53 -22.25 -3.25 -9.89
C GLU A 53 -22.39 -1.90 -10.63
N SER A 54 -21.44 -0.99 -10.40
CA SER A 54 -21.39 0.32 -11.08
C SER A 54 -20.84 0.25 -12.51
N LEU A 55 -20.34 -0.90 -12.97
CA LEU A 55 -19.80 -1.06 -14.31
C LEU A 55 -20.90 -0.87 -15.36
N THR A 56 -20.67 0.05 -16.27
CA THR A 56 -21.58 0.34 -17.41
C THR A 56 -21.15 -0.33 -18.69
N GLU A 57 -19.93 -0.87 -18.75
CA GLU A 57 -19.35 -1.47 -19.93
C GLU A 57 -18.51 -2.72 -19.58
N GLN A 58 -18.32 -3.58 -20.58
CA GLN A 58 -17.58 -4.82 -20.39
C GLN A 58 -16.08 -4.58 -20.35
N LEU A 59 -15.44 -5.13 -19.32
CA LEU A 59 -13.99 -5.13 -19.15
C LEU A 59 -13.41 -6.50 -19.49
N THR A 60 -12.21 -6.54 -20.08
CA THR A 60 -11.47 -7.77 -20.30
C THR A 60 -10.20 -7.77 -19.47
N LEU A 61 -10.09 -8.73 -18.54
CA LEU A 61 -8.92 -8.96 -17.71
C LEU A 61 -8.12 -10.13 -18.28
N ARG A 62 -6.82 -9.95 -18.52
CA ARG A 62 -5.91 -10.99 -19.03
C ARG A 62 -4.84 -11.25 -18.00
N LEU A 63 -4.92 -12.41 -17.34
CA LEU A 63 -3.90 -12.87 -16.41
C LEU A 63 -2.81 -13.60 -17.21
N TYR A 64 -1.60 -13.05 -17.21
CA TYR A 64 -0.42 -13.65 -17.81
C TYR A 64 0.37 -14.38 -16.73
N PHE A 65 0.58 -15.68 -16.93
CA PHE A 65 1.34 -16.50 -15.99
C PHE A 65 2.17 -17.55 -16.72
N SER A 66 3.51 -17.49 -16.56
CA SER A 66 4.46 -18.46 -17.13
C SER A 66 4.44 -19.75 -16.30
N GLU A 67 3.51 -20.66 -16.63
CA GLU A 67 3.27 -21.87 -15.83
C GLU A 67 4.49 -22.80 -15.81
N GLN A 68 5.24 -22.91 -16.89
CA GLN A 68 6.42 -23.79 -16.99
C GLN A 68 7.57 -23.29 -16.12
N VAL A 69 7.90 -22.01 -16.19
CA VAL A 69 8.96 -21.36 -15.38
C VAL A 69 8.61 -21.43 -13.89
N ALA A 70 7.32 -21.27 -13.56
CA ALA A 70 6.85 -21.28 -12.17
C ALA A 70 6.80 -22.69 -11.54
N GLN A 71 7.06 -23.78 -12.27
CA GLN A 71 7.04 -25.14 -11.71
C GLN A 71 8.07 -25.34 -10.60
N GLU A 72 9.19 -24.65 -10.69
CA GLU A 72 10.26 -24.71 -9.68
C GLU A 72 10.06 -23.72 -8.51
N LEU A 73 8.99 -22.91 -8.54
CA LEU A 73 8.70 -21.84 -7.57
C LEU A 73 7.34 -22.06 -6.87
N PRO A 74 7.23 -22.96 -5.89
CA PRO A 74 5.95 -23.34 -5.27
C PRO A 74 5.19 -22.15 -4.65
N SER A 75 5.87 -21.18 -4.06
CA SER A 75 5.26 -19.97 -3.48
C SER A 75 4.57 -19.12 -4.54
N ILE A 76 5.23 -18.88 -5.68
CA ILE A 76 4.67 -18.13 -6.81
C ILE A 76 3.48 -18.87 -7.40
N LYS A 77 3.58 -20.19 -7.55
CA LYS A 77 2.49 -21.02 -8.10
C LYS A 77 1.25 -20.97 -7.19
N SER A 78 1.42 -21.10 -5.88
CA SER A 78 0.31 -21.01 -4.92
C SER A 78 -0.34 -19.63 -4.96
N TYR A 79 0.47 -18.58 -5.03
CA TYR A 79 -0.04 -17.21 -5.12
C TYR A 79 -0.74 -16.94 -6.46
N ALA A 80 -0.22 -17.46 -7.58
CA ALA A 80 -0.88 -17.35 -8.90
C ALA A 80 -2.25 -18.04 -8.91
N GLN A 81 -2.37 -19.20 -8.28
CA GLN A 81 -3.67 -19.87 -8.11
C GLN A 81 -4.62 -18.99 -7.30
N ARG A 82 -4.16 -18.38 -6.23
CA ARG A 82 -4.95 -17.46 -5.39
C ARG A 82 -5.43 -16.24 -6.19
N VAL A 83 -4.55 -15.62 -6.98
CA VAL A 83 -4.89 -14.48 -7.86
C VAL A 83 -5.95 -14.91 -8.88
N GLN A 84 -5.79 -16.08 -9.51
CA GLN A 84 -6.74 -16.58 -10.47
C GLN A 84 -8.12 -16.85 -9.85
N GLU A 85 -8.16 -17.51 -8.68
CA GLU A 85 -9.41 -17.81 -7.97
C GLU A 85 -10.16 -16.52 -7.59
N LEU A 86 -9.45 -15.48 -7.16
CA LEU A 86 -10.06 -14.18 -6.84
C LEU A 86 -10.58 -13.49 -8.12
N LEU A 87 -9.83 -13.51 -9.24
CA LEU A 87 -10.28 -12.95 -10.52
C LEU A 87 -11.52 -13.68 -11.07
N GLU A 88 -11.60 -15.00 -10.87
CA GLU A 88 -12.80 -15.77 -11.20
C GLU A 88 -14.03 -15.36 -10.35
N GLU A 89 -13.80 -14.91 -9.11
CA GLU A 89 -14.86 -14.36 -8.25
C GLU A 89 -15.36 -13.02 -8.80
N TYR A 90 -14.44 -12.11 -9.21
CA TYR A 90 -14.80 -10.87 -9.90
C TYR A 90 -15.61 -11.13 -11.18
N GLN A 91 -15.19 -12.08 -11.99
CA GLN A 91 -15.93 -12.46 -13.20
C GLN A 91 -17.34 -12.95 -12.88
N ARG A 92 -17.50 -13.77 -11.84
CA ARG A 92 -18.81 -14.31 -11.42
C ARG A 92 -19.73 -13.21 -10.86
N ALA A 93 -19.18 -12.37 -9.97
CA ALA A 93 -19.93 -11.27 -9.35
C ALA A 93 -20.40 -10.22 -10.37
N SER A 94 -19.65 -10.05 -11.46
CA SER A 94 -19.92 -9.03 -12.49
C SER A 94 -21.08 -9.31 -13.42
N ASN A 95 -21.74 -10.46 -13.32
CA ASN A 95 -22.84 -10.86 -14.21
C ASN A 95 -22.51 -10.70 -15.72
N GLY A 96 -21.24 -10.96 -16.10
CA GLY A 96 -20.77 -10.88 -17.47
C GLY A 96 -20.13 -9.54 -17.88
N MET A 97 -20.06 -8.56 -16.97
CA MET A 97 -19.38 -7.29 -17.23
C MET A 97 -17.84 -7.42 -17.16
N ILE A 98 -17.32 -8.47 -16.53
CA ILE A 98 -15.88 -8.76 -16.50
C ILE A 98 -15.65 -10.11 -17.20
N ARG A 99 -14.77 -10.11 -18.20
CA ARG A 99 -14.30 -11.31 -18.90
C ARG A 99 -12.85 -11.59 -18.50
N LEU A 100 -12.60 -12.75 -17.89
CA LEU A 100 -11.25 -13.20 -17.55
C LEU A 100 -10.70 -14.10 -18.65
N ILE A 101 -9.43 -13.88 -19.04
CA ILE A 101 -8.66 -14.71 -19.96
C ILE A 101 -7.33 -15.02 -19.28
N VAL A 102 -7.03 -16.29 -19.09
CA VAL A 102 -5.72 -16.73 -18.58
C VAL A 102 -4.83 -17.05 -19.78
N VAL A 103 -3.64 -16.48 -19.80
CA VAL A 103 -2.68 -16.57 -20.91
C VAL A 103 -1.36 -17.11 -20.38
N ASN A 104 -0.84 -18.16 -20.99
CA ASN A 104 0.53 -18.64 -20.77
C ASN A 104 1.46 -17.99 -21.81
N PRO A 105 2.33 -17.04 -21.45
CA PRO A 105 3.29 -16.44 -22.37
C PRO A 105 4.49 -17.37 -22.52
N GLU A 106 4.50 -18.15 -23.60
CA GLU A 106 5.67 -18.95 -23.97
C GLU A 106 6.78 -18.03 -24.53
N PRO A 107 8.05 -18.35 -24.33
CA PRO A 107 9.17 -17.57 -24.86
C PRO A 107 9.05 -17.39 -26.39
N PHE A 108 9.33 -16.18 -26.87
CA PHE A 108 9.26 -15.78 -28.28
C PHE A 108 7.89 -15.92 -28.94
N SER A 109 6.81 -16.10 -28.15
CA SER A 109 5.44 -16.19 -28.67
C SER A 109 4.78 -14.81 -28.82
N ASP A 110 3.71 -14.77 -29.62
CA ASP A 110 2.84 -13.58 -29.73
C ASP A 110 2.25 -13.17 -28.37
N ASN A 111 2.05 -14.12 -27.46
CA ASN A 111 1.54 -13.86 -26.13
C ASN A 111 2.56 -13.13 -25.26
N GLU A 112 3.84 -13.48 -25.35
CA GLU A 112 4.91 -12.75 -24.70
C GLU A 112 5.03 -11.31 -25.23
N GLN A 113 4.97 -11.15 -26.56
CA GLN A 113 5.01 -9.82 -27.16
C GLN A 113 3.81 -8.96 -26.72
N ARG A 114 2.62 -9.53 -26.63
CA ARG A 114 1.43 -8.82 -26.09
C ARG A 114 1.58 -8.48 -24.62
N ALA A 115 2.16 -9.38 -23.80
CA ALA A 115 2.45 -9.09 -22.40
C ALA A 115 3.32 -7.84 -22.27
N LYS A 116 4.41 -7.75 -23.04
CA LYS A 116 5.28 -6.57 -23.11
C LYS A 116 4.56 -5.30 -23.59
N GLN A 117 3.68 -5.43 -24.60
CA GLN A 117 2.88 -4.30 -25.10
C GLN A 117 1.91 -3.76 -24.05
N TYR A 118 1.37 -4.62 -23.18
CA TYR A 118 0.55 -4.23 -22.04
C TYR A 118 1.37 -3.71 -20.85
N GLY A 119 2.70 -3.62 -20.94
CA GLY A 119 3.57 -3.12 -19.87
C GLY A 119 3.83 -4.14 -18.76
N LEU A 120 3.65 -5.43 -19.04
CA LEU A 120 3.98 -6.48 -18.07
C LEU A 120 5.48 -6.77 -18.10
N GLN A 121 6.04 -7.03 -16.92
CA GLN A 121 7.46 -7.31 -16.75
C GLN A 121 7.74 -8.80 -16.68
N GLY A 122 8.71 -9.27 -17.47
CA GLY A 122 9.28 -10.60 -17.32
C GLY A 122 10.45 -10.56 -16.36
N VAL A 123 10.30 -11.20 -15.21
CA VAL A 123 11.33 -11.26 -14.16
C VAL A 123 12.30 -12.40 -14.44
N PRO A 124 13.61 -12.14 -14.57
CA PRO A 124 14.59 -13.20 -14.75
C PRO A 124 14.70 -14.05 -13.48
N ILE A 125 14.69 -15.38 -13.66
CA ILE A 125 14.84 -16.35 -12.58
C ILE A 125 16.26 -16.95 -12.63
N GLU A 126 16.92 -17.03 -11.48
CA GLU A 126 18.25 -17.60 -11.41
C GLU A 126 18.22 -19.10 -11.79
N GLY A 127 18.92 -19.45 -12.86
CA GLY A 127 18.99 -20.82 -13.38
C GLY A 127 18.01 -21.14 -14.51
N ASP A 128 17.10 -20.26 -14.90
CA ASP A 128 16.22 -20.41 -16.03
C ASP A 128 16.54 -19.33 -17.10
N PRO A 129 16.71 -19.68 -18.38
CA PRO A 129 16.94 -18.71 -19.46
C PRO A 129 15.69 -17.87 -19.76
N ASP A 130 14.51 -18.34 -19.38
CA ASP A 130 13.23 -17.73 -19.72
C ASP A 130 12.71 -16.84 -18.57
N PRO A 131 12.21 -15.64 -18.85
CA PRO A 131 11.67 -14.76 -17.83
C PRO A 131 10.31 -15.23 -17.33
N LEU A 132 10.07 -15.08 -16.03
CA LEU A 132 8.78 -15.33 -15.42
C LEU A 132 7.84 -14.13 -15.63
N TYR A 133 6.73 -14.33 -16.33
CA TYR A 133 5.63 -13.38 -16.35
C TYR A 133 4.59 -13.81 -15.34
N PHE A 134 4.20 -12.87 -14.47
CA PHE A 134 3.09 -13.04 -13.55
C PHE A 134 2.43 -11.68 -13.31
N GLY A 135 1.57 -11.27 -14.22
CA GLY A 135 0.93 -9.96 -14.20
C GLY A 135 -0.48 -9.98 -14.79
N LEU A 136 -1.18 -8.87 -14.64
CA LEU A 136 -2.55 -8.67 -15.10
C LEU A 136 -2.62 -7.48 -16.04
N ALA A 137 -3.26 -7.65 -17.19
CA ALA A 137 -3.63 -6.55 -18.07
C ALA A 137 -5.14 -6.47 -18.17
N GLY A 138 -5.69 -5.30 -17.91
CA GLY A 138 -7.12 -5.00 -18.10
C GLY A 138 -7.32 -4.06 -19.28
N THR A 139 -8.40 -4.24 -20.02
CA THR A 139 -8.77 -3.38 -21.14
C THR A 139 -10.28 -3.11 -21.13
N ASN A 140 -10.67 -1.87 -21.46
CA ASN A 140 -12.06 -1.50 -21.71
C ASN A 140 -12.36 -1.42 -23.22
N HIS A 141 -13.56 -1.03 -23.61
CA HIS A 141 -13.95 -0.93 -25.02
C HIS A 141 -13.44 0.35 -25.71
N LEU A 142 -12.90 1.31 -24.97
CA LEU A 142 -12.28 2.55 -25.48
C LEU A 142 -10.76 2.41 -25.65
N ASP A 143 -10.24 1.19 -25.70
CA ASP A 143 -8.81 0.89 -25.77
C ASP A 143 -7.99 1.42 -24.56
N GLY A 144 -8.68 1.75 -23.46
CA GLY A 144 -8.01 2.05 -22.20
C GLY A 144 -7.31 0.79 -21.67
N VAL A 145 -6.06 0.92 -21.25
CA VAL A 145 -5.24 -0.18 -20.73
C VAL A 145 -4.75 0.18 -19.34
N GLU A 146 -4.99 -0.70 -18.39
CA GLU A 146 -4.40 -0.66 -17.05
C GLU A 146 -3.74 -2.00 -16.74
N ASN A 147 -2.65 -1.99 -15.98
CA ASN A 147 -1.94 -3.22 -15.68
C ASN A 147 -1.44 -3.31 -14.24
N ILE A 148 -1.20 -4.54 -13.80
CA ILE A 148 -0.34 -4.90 -12.68
C ILE A 148 0.86 -5.60 -13.31
N SER A 149 2.01 -4.91 -13.39
CA SER A 149 3.16 -5.36 -14.17
C SER A 149 3.72 -6.69 -13.69
N PHE A 150 3.72 -6.92 -12.36
CA PHE A 150 4.11 -8.17 -11.73
C PHE A 150 3.45 -8.32 -10.36
N PHE A 151 2.85 -9.47 -10.07
CA PHE A 151 2.28 -9.80 -8.77
C PHE A 151 3.37 -10.25 -7.79
N GLN A 152 3.49 -9.54 -6.68
CA GLN A 152 4.45 -9.83 -5.62
C GLN A 152 3.75 -10.57 -4.48
N PRO A 153 4.23 -11.76 -4.04
CA PRO A 153 3.63 -12.51 -2.94
C PRO A 153 3.55 -11.72 -1.63
N GLU A 154 4.50 -10.80 -1.41
CA GLU A 154 4.56 -9.94 -0.24
C GLU A 154 3.39 -8.94 -0.16
N LYS A 155 2.68 -8.74 -1.28
CA LYS A 155 1.50 -7.86 -1.40
C LYS A 155 0.18 -8.63 -1.44
N GLU A 156 0.16 -9.91 -1.05
CA GLU A 156 -1.05 -10.73 -1.06
C GLU A 156 -2.17 -10.12 -0.21
N ASP A 157 -1.84 -9.47 0.89
CA ASP A 157 -2.80 -8.82 1.79
C ASP A 157 -3.53 -7.61 1.18
N VAL A 158 -3.01 -7.02 0.12
CA VAL A 158 -3.62 -5.91 -0.62
C VAL A 158 -4.14 -6.31 -2.00
N LEU A 159 -4.13 -7.60 -2.33
CA LEU A 159 -4.49 -8.12 -3.67
C LEU A 159 -5.89 -7.67 -4.11
N GLU A 160 -6.91 -7.83 -3.27
CA GLU A 160 -8.28 -7.43 -3.60
C GLU A 160 -8.36 -5.93 -3.91
N TYR A 161 -7.65 -5.11 -3.15
CA TYR A 161 -7.57 -3.67 -3.37
C TYR A 161 -6.93 -3.33 -4.72
N ASP A 162 -5.78 -3.94 -5.05
CA ASP A 162 -5.08 -3.68 -6.30
C ASP A 162 -5.92 -4.08 -7.52
N LEU A 163 -6.62 -5.22 -7.45
CA LEU A 163 -7.54 -5.67 -8.49
C LEU A 163 -8.74 -4.73 -8.64
N THR A 164 -9.35 -4.32 -7.53
CA THR A 164 -10.49 -3.40 -7.55
C THR A 164 -10.08 -2.02 -8.06
N LYS A 165 -8.91 -1.53 -7.65
CA LYS A 165 -8.31 -0.27 -8.15
C LYS A 165 -8.12 -0.31 -9.67
N LEU A 166 -7.62 -1.42 -10.21
CA LEU A 166 -7.46 -1.61 -11.66
C LEU A 166 -8.81 -1.59 -12.37
N ILE A 167 -9.82 -2.29 -11.86
CA ILE A 167 -11.17 -2.31 -12.41
C ILE A 167 -11.80 -0.92 -12.36
N TYR A 168 -11.67 -0.21 -11.24
CA TYR A 168 -12.17 1.16 -11.08
C TYR A 168 -11.54 2.13 -12.08
N LYS A 169 -10.23 2.04 -12.31
CA LYS A 169 -9.52 2.85 -13.31
C LYS A 169 -10.01 2.62 -14.74
N LEU A 170 -10.33 1.36 -15.07
CA LEU A 170 -10.84 0.97 -16.39
C LEU A 170 -12.31 1.31 -16.58
N SER A 171 -13.07 1.42 -15.48
CA SER A 171 -14.48 1.80 -15.56
C SER A 171 -14.57 3.24 -16.04
N SER A 172 -15.48 3.52 -16.99
CA SER A 172 -15.78 4.88 -17.44
C SER A 172 -16.65 5.64 -16.42
N ALA A 173 -16.66 5.20 -15.16
CA ALA A 173 -17.42 5.82 -14.10
C ALA A 173 -17.07 7.31 -13.94
N ASP A 174 -18.05 8.13 -13.59
CA ASP A 174 -17.90 9.55 -13.30
C ASP A 174 -16.84 9.74 -12.19
N ARG A 175 -15.58 9.97 -12.61
CA ARG A 175 -14.49 10.22 -11.67
C ARG A 175 -14.78 11.50 -10.90
N LYS A 176 -14.73 11.42 -9.58
CA LYS A 176 -14.93 12.58 -8.71
C LYS A 176 -13.90 13.66 -9.00
N SER A 177 -14.37 14.90 -8.94
CA SER A 177 -13.58 16.09 -9.23
C SER A 177 -12.89 16.60 -7.97
N VAL A 178 -11.56 16.63 -7.98
CA VAL A 178 -10.73 17.18 -6.91
C VAL A 178 -10.02 18.42 -7.41
N ALA A 179 -10.26 19.55 -6.74
CA ALA A 179 -9.52 20.76 -7.02
C ALA A 179 -8.37 20.92 -6.01
N VAL A 180 -7.16 21.13 -6.51
CA VAL A 180 -5.98 21.39 -5.69
C VAL A 180 -5.63 22.87 -5.77
N MET A 181 -5.43 23.49 -4.62
CA MET A 181 -4.94 24.87 -4.48
C MET A 181 -3.72 24.84 -3.56
N SER A 182 -2.57 25.30 -4.04
CA SER A 182 -1.31 25.19 -3.30
C SER A 182 -0.46 26.45 -3.45
N SER A 183 0.20 26.85 -2.36
CA SER A 183 1.29 27.85 -2.40
C SER A 183 2.67 27.20 -2.66
N LEU A 184 2.73 25.86 -2.75
CA LEU A 184 3.93 25.10 -3.11
C LEU A 184 3.77 24.56 -4.54
N GLU A 185 4.87 24.33 -5.21
CA GLU A 185 4.92 23.79 -6.58
C GLU A 185 4.71 22.26 -6.60
N VAL A 186 3.62 21.79 -5.99
CA VAL A 186 3.31 20.34 -5.88
C VAL A 186 3.06 19.69 -7.24
N ASN A 187 2.73 20.48 -8.25
CA ASN A 187 2.50 20.02 -9.63
C ASN A 187 3.78 19.98 -10.48
N GLY A 188 4.91 20.40 -9.92
CA GLY A 188 6.16 20.62 -10.63
C GLY A 188 6.11 21.88 -11.52
N GLU A 189 7.19 22.12 -12.23
CA GLU A 189 7.22 23.20 -13.22
C GLU A 189 6.21 22.91 -14.34
N VAL A 190 5.23 23.81 -14.48
CA VAL A 190 4.26 23.75 -15.59
C VAL A 190 4.85 24.55 -16.75
N TYR A 191 4.89 23.93 -17.93
CA TYR A 191 5.25 24.64 -19.18
C TYR A 191 4.36 25.89 -19.33
N ASP A 192 4.99 27.07 -19.30
CA ASP A 192 4.33 28.33 -19.59
C ASP A 192 4.58 28.70 -21.06
N PRO A 193 3.56 28.55 -21.95
CA PRO A 193 3.72 28.89 -23.37
C PRO A 193 4.14 30.35 -23.63
N LEU A 194 3.86 31.26 -22.67
CA LEU A 194 4.19 32.67 -22.77
C LEU A 194 5.67 32.95 -22.47
N LYS A 195 6.32 32.10 -21.68
CA LYS A 195 7.75 32.20 -21.39
C LYS A 195 8.61 31.49 -22.44
N GLY A 196 8.03 30.56 -23.22
CA GLY A 196 8.72 29.87 -24.32
C GLY A 196 9.84 28.91 -23.90
N GLU A 197 10.02 28.71 -22.61
CA GLU A 197 11.03 27.82 -22.05
C GLU A 197 10.37 26.49 -21.69
N ALA A 198 10.92 25.39 -22.21
CA ALA A 198 10.56 24.06 -21.73
C ALA A 198 11.00 23.93 -20.26
N PRO A 199 10.28 23.14 -19.42
CA PRO A 199 10.76 22.84 -18.07
C PRO A 199 12.22 22.40 -18.14
N SER A 200 13.06 22.97 -17.28
CA SER A 200 14.47 22.59 -17.23
C SER A 200 14.59 21.11 -16.83
N ASP A 201 15.60 20.39 -17.32
CA ASP A 201 15.87 19.01 -16.88
C ASP A 201 16.06 18.92 -15.34
N ASP A 202 16.44 20.04 -14.71
CA ASP A 202 16.57 20.22 -13.26
C ASP A 202 15.31 20.84 -12.60
N GLY A 203 14.22 21.06 -13.36
CA GLY A 203 12.98 21.66 -12.86
C GLY A 203 12.28 20.80 -11.80
N ALA A 204 11.50 21.44 -10.94
CA ALA A 204 10.76 20.75 -9.89
C ALA A 204 9.82 19.70 -10.51
N LYS A 205 10.05 18.44 -10.17
CA LYS A 205 9.17 17.33 -10.57
C LYS A 205 7.86 17.38 -9.76
N PRO A 206 6.73 16.96 -10.35
CA PRO A 206 5.50 16.79 -9.57
C PRO A 206 5.73 15.85 -8.39
N TRP A 207 5.15 16.17 -7.24
CA TRP A 207 5.15 15.27 -6.10
C TRP A 207 4.38 13.99 -6.45
N ALA A 208 4.83 12.84 -5.96
CA ALA A 208 4.28 11.54 -6.33
C ALA A 208 2.78 11.40 -6.02
N PHE A 209 2.28 12.05 -4.95
CA PHE A 209 0.86 12.02 -4.62
C PHE A 209 -0.03 12.59 -5.74
N MET A 210 0.49 13.52 -6.55
CA MET A 210 -0.26 14.08 -7.68
C MET A 210 -0.50 13.04 -8.78
N ALA A 211 0.47 12.15 -9.00
CA ALA A 211 0.30 11.04 -9.94
C ALA A 211 -0.78 10.06 -9.44
N GLU A 212 -0.76 9.73 -8.14
CA GLU A 212 -1.75 8.86 -7.52
C GLU A 212 -3.16 9.46 -7.58
N LEU A 213 -3.31 10.76 -7.29
CA LEU A 213 -4.61 11.44 -7.41
C LEU A 213 -5.16 11.40 -8.84
N ARG A 214 -4.33 11.71 -9.85
CA ARG A 214 -4.75 11.69 -11.26
C ARG A 214 -5.16 10.32 -11.76
N GLN A 215 -4.66 9.26 -11.15
CA GLN A 215 -5.07 7.90 -11.49
C GLN A 215 -6.53 7.59 -11.09
N LEU A 216 -7.01 8.20 -10.00
CA LEU A 216 -8.30 7.86 -9.39
C LEU A 216 -9.35 8.95 -9.56
N PHE A 217 -8.94 10.22 -9.66
CA PHE A 217 -9.82 11.39 -9.64
C PHE A 217 -9.55 12.30 -10.85
N THR A 218 -10.53 13.10 -11.20
CA THR A 218 -10.37 14.22 -12.13
C THR A 218 -9.76 15.39 -11.36
N VAL A 219 -8.46 15.64 -11.54
CA VAL A 219 -7.73 16.66 -10.79
C VAL A 219 -7.63 17.95 -11.57
N SER A 220 -8.03 19.06 -10.95
CA SER A 220 -7.86 20.42 -11.47
C SER A 220 -7.06 21.29 -10.49
N PHE A 221 -6.37 22.30 -11.02
CA PHE A 221 -5.66 23.29 -10.21
C PHE A 221 -6.40 24.59 -10.20
N LEU A 222 -6.54 25.18 -9.01
CA LEU A 222 -7.13 26.50 -8.85
C LEU A 222 -6.05 27.50 -8.40
N PRO A 223 -6.07 28.74 -8.92
CA PRO A 223 -5.13 29.77 -8.48
C PRO A 223 -5.44 30.21 -7.04
N THR A 224 -4.40 30.63 -6.31
CA THR A 224 -4.49 31.03 -4.89
C THR A 224 -5.25 32.34 -4.66
N ASP A 225 -5.55 33.10 -5.71
CA ASP A 225 -6.31 34.34 -5.70
C ASP A 225 -7.72 34.22 -6.25
N ILE A 226 -8.23 32.99 -6.37
CA ILE A 226 -9.56 32.72 -6.94
C ILE A 226 -10.67 33.38 -6.11
N LYS A 227 -11.60 34.02 -6.79
CA LYS A 227 -12.75 34.70 -6.15
C LYS A 227 -13.99 33.82 -6.03
N ARG A 228 -14.02 32.63 -6.66
CA ARG A 228 -15.14 31.67 -6.59
C ARG A 228 -14.69 30.26 -6.93
N ILE A 229 -15.02 29.30 -6.09
CA ILE A 229 -14.79 27.89 -6.36
C ILE A 229 -15.95 27.31 -7.18
N PRO A 230 -15.69 26.61 -8.30
CA PRO A 230 -16.73 26.00 -9.12
C PRO A 230 -17.55 24.97 -8.34
N SER A 231 -18.86 24.93 -8.60
CA SER A 231 -19.77 23.97 -7.95
C SER A 231 -19.62 22.53 -8.45
N SER A 232 -18.87 22.33 -9.54
CA SER A 232 -18.56 21.00 -10.09
C SER A 232 -17.45 20.28 -9.33
N ILE A 233 -16.83 20.93 -8.35
CA ILE A 233 -15.78 20.32 -7.53
C ILE A 233 -16.43 19.55 -6.39
N ASP A 234 -16.14 18.25 -6.29
CA ASP A 234 -16.61 17.40 -5.19
C ASP A 234 -15.77 17.62 -3.92
N VAL A 235 -14.44 17.71 -4.05
CA VAL A 235 -13.54 17.93 -2.92
C VAL A 235 -12.51 19.00 -3.26
N LEU A 236 -12.38 20.00 -2.39
CA LEU A 236 -11.32 21.02 -2.44
C LEU A 236 -10.16 20.58 -1.54
N MET A 237 -8.96 20.54 -2.09
CA MET A 237 -7.73 20.24 -1.37
C MET A 237 -6.83 21.49 -1.31
N LEU A 238 -6.55 21.97 -0.11
CA LEU A 238 -5.64 23.09 0.11
C LEU A 238 -4.31 22.56 0.64
N VAL A 239 -3.24 22.86 -0.06
CA VAL A 239 -1.86 22.49 0.35
C VAL A 239 -1.09 23.76 0.68
N HIS A 240 -0.69 23.89 1.91
CA HIS A 240 0.08 25.05 2.40
C HIS A 240 -0.58 26.40 2.09
N PRO A 241 -1.84 26.65 2.54
CA PRO A 241 -2.51 27.93 2.28
C PRO A 241 -1.80 29.07 3.00
N LYS A 242 -0.85 29.72 2.30
CA LYS A 242 0.00 30.77 2.82
C LYS A 242 -0.43 32.11 2.24
N GLU A 243 -0.81 33.04 3.12
CA GLU A 243 -1.14 34.41 2.77
C GLU A 243 -2.24 34.55 1.70
N PHE A 244 -3.28 33.69 1.75
CA PHE A 244 -4.40 33.80 0.83
C PHE A 244 -5.17 35.12 1.03
N PRO A 245 -5.57 35.80 -0.05
CA PRO A 245 -6.38 37.02 0.03
C PRO A 245 -7.73 36.78 0.71
N ASP A 246 -8.31 37.81 1.35
CA ASP A 246 -9.63 37.71 1.98
C ASP A 246 -10.74 37.27 0.99
N SER A 247 -10.62 37.67 -0.29
CA SER A 247 -11.53 37.22 -1.35
C SER A 247 -11.47 35.71 -1.57
N THR A 248 -10.29 35.10 -1.47
CA THR A 248 -10.10 33.66 -1.60
C THR A 248 -10.59 32.94 -0.34
N LEU A 249 -10.28 33.47 0.86
CA LEU A 249 -10.81 32.91 2.11
C LEU A 249 -12.34 32.93 2.13
N TYR A 250 -12.95 34.00 1.64
CA TYR A 250 -14.40 34.09 1.46
C TYR A 250 -14.91 33.04 0.44
N ALA A 251 -14.23 32.87 -0.69
CA ALA A 251 -14.61 31.86 -1.68
C ALA A 251 -14.56 30.43 -1.11
N ILE A 252 -13.53 30.12 -0.29
CA ILE A 252 -13.40 28.84 0.41
C ILE A 252 -14.51 28.66 1.44
N GLU A 253 -14.77 29.68 2.28
CA GLU A 253 -15.87 29.63 3.25
C GLU A 253 -17.21 29.36 2.57
N GLN A 254 -17.55 30.13 1.54
CA GLN A 254 -18.82 30.00 0.83
C GLN A 254 -18.95 28.65 0.09
N TYR A 255 -17.83 28.05 -0.35
CA TYR A 255 -17.84 26.69 -0.89
C TYR A 255 -18.20 25.68 0.20
N VAL A 256 -17.57 25.76 1.38
CA VAL A 256 -17.83 24.87 2.52
C VAL A 256 -19.26 25.05 3.06
N LEU A 257 -19.74 26.30 3.23
CA LEU A 257 -21.11 26.60 3.70
C LEU A 257 -22.19 26.04 2.78
N ARG A 258 -21.93 25.95 1.48
CA ARG A 258 -22.84 25.32 0.50
C ARG A 258 -22.77 23.81 0.45
N GLY A 259 -21.98 23.18 1.36
CA GLY A 259 -21.83 21.74 1.46
C GLY A 259 -20.63 21.16 0.73
N GLY A 260 -19.75 22.00 0.21
CA GLY A 260 -18.48 21.59 -0.36
C GLY A 260 -17.58 20.94 0.68
N LYS A 261 -16.79 19.96 0.27
CA LYS A 261 -15.91 19.18 1.13
C LYS A 261 -14.49 19.71 1.07
N LEU A 262 -13.85 19.87 2.21
CA LEU A 262 -12.52 20.49 2.32
C LEU A 262 -11.51 19.59 3.01
N ILE A 263 -10.38 19.35 2.35
CA ILE A 263 -9.18 18.79 2.96
C ILE A 263 -8.10 19.88 2.96
N THR A 264 -7.50 20.18 4.10
CA THR A 264 -6.50 21.23 4.19
C THR A 264 -5.26 20.79 4.96
N PHE A 265 -4.10 20.99 4.36
CA PHE A 265 -2.78 20.76 4.95
C PHE A 265 -2.16 22.10 5.31
N VAL A 266 -2.05 22.38 6.61
CA VAL A 266 -1.45 23.59 7.16
C VAL A 266 -0.24 23.23 8.01
N ASP A 267 0.70 24.15 8.18
CA ASP A 267 1.97 23.82 8.80
C ASP A 267 2.48 24.95 9.71
N PRO A 268 2.98 24.68 10.93
CA PRO A 268 3.72 25.67 11.71
C PRO A 268 5.07 26.00 11.07
N TYR A 269 5.72 25.02 10.42
CA TYR A 269 7.01 25.14 9.77
C TYR A 269 7.19 24.04 8.71
N SER A 270 6.83 24.33 7.46
CA SER A 270 7.05 23.38 6.36
C SER A 270 8.53 23.33 5.97
N GLU A 271 9.09 22.13 5.95
CA GLU A 271 10.44 21.87 5.45
C GLU A 271 10.51 22.01 3.93
N SER A 272 9.37 21.79 3.25
CA SER A 272 9.24 21.89 1.80
C SER A 272 9.08 23.32 1.27
N ASP A 273 8.67 24.27 2.13
CA ASP A 273 8.63 25.71 1.79
C ASP A 273 10.04 26.30 1.89
N ILE A 274 10.84 26.11 0.85
CA ILE A 274 12.22 26.61 0.80
C ILE A 274 12.22 28.00 0.15
N PRO A 275 12.40 29.08 0.96
CA PRO A 275 12.42 30.43 0.40
C PRO A 275 13.60 30.62 -0.57
N GLU A 276 13.34 31.32 -1.66
CA GLU A 276 14.39 31.71 -2.60
C GLU A 276 15.54 32.43 -1.89
N LYS A 277 16.75 32.06 -2.21
CA LYS A 277 17.97 32.67 -1.69
C LYS A 277 18.19 33.99 -2.42
N ASP A 278 18.23 35.07 -1.65
CA ASP A 278 18.72 36.35 -2.13
C ASP A 278 20.27 36.33 -2.08
N PRO A 279 20.95 36.42 -3.23
CA PRO A 279 22.42 36.41 -3.27
C PRO A 279 23.03 37.54 -2.45
N ASP A 280 22.37 38.70 -2.40
CA ASP A 280 22.84 39.90 -1.72
C ASP A 280 22.50 39.90 -0.23
N ASN A 281 21.48 39.14 0.19
CA ASN A 281 21.05 39.00 1.58
C ASN A 281 20.65 37.59 1.96
N PRO A 282 21.60 36.65 2.14
CA PRO A 282 21.31 35.25 2.48
C PRO A 282 20.51 35.07 3.79
N MET A 283 20.53 36.07 4.68
CA MET A 283 19.78 36.04 5.93
C MET A 283 18.29 36.32 5.70
N ALA A 284 17.92 37.09 4.69
CA ALA A 284 16.53 37.39 4.36
C ALA A 284 15.71 36.13 4.11
N ALA A 285 16.27 35.14 3.41
CA ALA A 285 15.62 33.83 3.17
C ALA A 285 15.32 33.08 4.49
N LYS A 286 16.22 33.17 5.48
CA LYS A 286 16.01 32.53 6.80
C LYS A 286 14.94 33.21 7.65
N LEU A 287 14.63 34.47 7.37
CA LEU A 287 13.62 35.26 8.10
C LEU A 287 12.21 35.08 7.53
N LYS A 288 12.08 34.60 6.26
CA LYS A 288 10.78 34.33 5.64
C LYS A 288 10.02 33.25 6.41
N SER A 289 8.74 33.48 6.65
CA SER A 289 7.87 32.49 7.30
C SER A 289 7.69 31.27 6.40
N ARG A 290 7.79 30.08 6.98
CA ARG A 290 7.45 28.80 6.34
C ARG A 290 6.15 28.22 6.91
N SER A 291 5.31 29.05 7.48
CA SER A 291 4.07 28.65 8.14
C SER A 291 2.88 28.98 7.27
N SER A 292 1.90 28.10 7.23
CA SER A 292 0.58 28.32 6.63
C SER A 292 -0.52 28.12 7.65
N ASN A 293 -1.61 28.88 7.54
CA ASN A 293 -2.78 28.78 8.42
C ASN A 293 -3.95 29.60 7.88
N MET A 294 -5.16 29.25 8.27
CA MET A 294 -6.38 30.03 8.02
C MET A 294 -7.11 30.34 9.34
N PRO A 295 -6.52 31.15 10.24
CA PRO A 295 -6.98 31.26 11.62
C PRO A 295 -8.39 31.83 11.77
N THR A 296 -8.84 32.71 10.89
CA THR A 296 -10.20 33.28 10.90
C THR A 296 -11.25 32.23 10.60
N LEU A 297 -11.05 31.44 9.54
CA LEU A 297 -11.96 30.36 9.15
C LEU A 297 -11.96 29.25 10.20
N PHE A 298 -10.80 28.79 10.62
CA PHE A 298 -10.70 27.71 11.60
C PHE A 298 -11.40 28.05 12.92
N LYS A 299 -11.23 29.28 13.42
CA LYS A 299 -11.95 29.72 14.62
C LYS A 299 -13.47 29.72 14.43
N ALA A 300 -13.96 30.17 13.28
CA ALA A 300 -15.38 30.16 12.96
C ALA A 300 -15.95 28.73 12.86
N TRP A 301 -15.10 27.79 12.49
CA TRP A 301 -15.44 26.36 12.39
C TRP A 301 -15.17 25.57 13.68
N GLY A 302 -14.81 26.25 14.78
CA GLY A 302 -14.70 25.67 16.12
C GLY A 302 -13.36 25.04 16.47
N PHE A 303 -12.31 25.25 15.68
CA PHE A 303 -10.98 24.74 15.98
C PHE A 303 -9.87 25.77 15.65
N MET A 304 -8.66 25.51 16.10
CA MET A 304 -7.51 26.32 15.77
C MET A 304 -6.23 25.50 15.70
N ARG A 305 -5.35 25.80 14.76
CA ARG A 305 -3.96 25.32 14.80
C ARG A 305 -3.15 26.20 15.75
N ALA A 306 -2.37 25.58 16.64
CA ALA A 306 -1.43 26.31 17.50
C ALA A 306 -0.38 27.04 16.64
N ALA A 307 -0.22 28.34 16.86
CA ALA A 307 0.51 29.19 15.91
C ALA A 307 2.03 29.04 15.98
N ALA A 308 2.57 28.74 17.18
CA ALA A 308 4.00 28.84 17.47
C ALA A 308 4.69 27.48 17.69
N ASP A 309 3.93 26.43 17.93
CA ASP A 309 4.46 25.20 18.45
C ASP A 309 4.51 24.11 17.37
N VAL A 310 5.60 23.33 17.42
CA VAL A 310 5.82 22.07 16.70
C VAL A 310 5.79 20.95 17.72
N VAL A 311 5.18 19.83 17.37
CA VAL A 311 5.17 18.65 18.22
C VAL A 311 6.51 17.92 18.11
N ALA A 312 7.11 17.62 19.26
CA ALA A 312 8.29 16.77 19.38
C ALA A 312 7.93 15.53 20.20
N ASP A 313 8.20 14.35 19.65
CA ASP A 313 7.83 13.08 20.27
C ASP A 313 8.93 12.05 20.05
N ARG A 314 9.58 11.62 21.13
CA ARG A 314 10.66 10.64 21.03
C ARG A 314 10.14 9.21 20.84
N LYS A 315 8.95 8.92 21.34
CA LYS A 315 8.37 7.57 21.27
C LYS A 315 8.06 7.15 19.84
N THR A 316 7.66 8.13 19.02
CA THR A 316 7.33 7.93 17.60
C THR A 316 8.42 8.41 16.65
N ALA A 317 9.57 8.84 17.19
CA ALA A 317 10.63 9.47 16.42
C ALA A 317 11.21 8.54 15.35
N ILE A 318 11.41 9.09 14.16
CA ILE A 318 12.11 8.41 13.06
C ILE A 318 13.63 8.54 13.29
N LYS A 319 14.35 7.45 13.03
CA LYS A 319 15.82 7.46 13.11
C LYS A 319 16.40 8.06 11.83
N VAL A 320 17.17 9.14 12.01
CA VAL A 320 17.78 9.88 10.89
C VAL A 320 19.28 10.00 11.12
N ASP A 321 20.05 9.77 10.06
CA ASP A 321 21.49 10.04 10.04
C ASP A 321 21.74 11.41 9.39
N PHE A 322 22.21 12.37 10.18
CA PHE A 322 22.60 13.69 9.70
C PHE A 322 24.10 13.79 9.37
N GLY A 323 24.75 12.65 9.12
CA GLY A 323 26.17 12.59 8.79
C GLY A 323 27.06 13.08 9.94
N ALA A 324 28.00 13.95 9.64
CA ALA A 324 28.96 14.45 10.63
C ALA A 324 28.30 15.14 11.84
N ARG A 325 27.05 15.67 11.70
CA ARG A 325 26.32 16.30 12.81
C ARG A 325 25.90 15.29 13.89
N THR A 326 25.77 14.02 13.54
CA THR A 326 25.41 12.93 14.46
C THR A 326 26.52 11.91 14.63
N GLY A 327 27.74 12.23 14.16
CA GLY A 327 28.86 11.32 14.18
C GLY A 327 28.67 10.11 13.27
N ASN A 328 27.97 10.26 12.15
CA ASN A 328 27.60 9.21 11.20
C ASN A 328 26.84 8.03 11.85
N LYS A 329 25.96 8.37 12.81
CA LYS A 329 25.06 7.41 13.46
C LYS A 329 23.63 7.90 13.42
N PRO A 330 22.66 7.05 13.09
CA PRO A 330 21.24 7.39 13.17
C PRO A 330 20.85 7.71 14.61
N ILE A 331 20.13 8.81 14.79
CA ILE A 331 19.55 9.23 16.08
C ILE A 331 18.03 9.35 15.97
N ASP A 332 17.34 9.27 17.09
CA ASP A 332 15.89 9.54 17.16
C ASP A 332 15.67 11.04 16.90
N TYR A 333 15.17 11.39 15.70
CA TYR A 333 14.88 12.78 15.37
C TYR A 333 13.47 13.14 15.82
N VAL A 334 13.37 13.76 16.98
CA VAL A 334 12.11 14.00 17.71
C VAL A 334 11.09 14.90 17.01
N LEU A 335 11.41 15.49 15.86
CA LEU A 335 10.50 16.31 15.04
C LEU A 335 9.92 15.55 13.85
N TRP A 336 10.44 14.35 13.54
CA TRP A 336 9.88 13.48 12.50
C TRP A 336 9.27 12.25 13.17
N HIS A 337 7.99 12.00 12.90
CA HIS A 337 7.23 10.97 13.59
C HIS A 337 6.73 9.91 12.64
N GLY A 338 6.94 8.63 12.99
CA GLY A 338 6.21 7.51 12.44
C GLY A 338 5.09 7.12 13.41
N ILE A 339 3.91 7.71 13.23
CA ILE A 339 2.74 7.52 14.07
C ILE A 339 2.18 6.11 13.86
N PRO A 340 2.24 5.21 14.84
CA PRO A 340 1.77 3.84 14.70
C PRO A 340 0.24 3.75 14.86
N ALA A 341 -0.33 2.58 14.53
CA ALA A 341 -1.76 2.32 14.55
C ALA A 341 -2.46 2.66 15.88
N GLU A 342 -1.77 2.52 17.01
CA GLU A 342 -2.33 2.80 18.35
C GLU A 342 -2.64 4.29 18.57
N GLN A 343 -2.06 5.19 17.77
CA GLN A 343 -2.29 6.63 17.82
C GLN A 343 -3.12 7.13 16.64
N ILE A 344 -3.60 6.21 15.81
CA ILE A 344 -4.50 6.44 14.69
C ILE A 344 -5.90 6.00 15.12
N ASN A 345 -6.91 6.82 14.83
CA ASN A 345 -8.29 6.54 15.22
C ASN A 345 -8.87 5.39 14.38
N SER A 346 -9.05 4.23 15.00
CA SER A 346 -9.59 3.03 14.34
C SER A 346 -11.12 3.05 14.15
N GLU A 347 -11.84 3.99 14.77
CA GLU A 347 -13.30 4.10 14.66
C GLU A 347 -13.73 4.87 13.40
N GLN A 348 -12.82 5.63 12.78
CA GLN A 348 -13.09 6.38 11.57
C GLN A 348 -12.75 5.55 10.33
N ALA A 349 -13.68 5.44 9.37
CA ALA A 349 -13.46 4.68 8.14
C ALA A 349 -12.18 5.10 7.41
N ILE A 350 -11.90 6.40 7.36
CA ILE A 350 -10.70 6.99 6.73
C ILE A 350 -9.41 6.39 7.28
N THR A 351 -9.35 6.10 8.58
CA THR A 351 -8.12 5.77 9.30
C THR A 351 -8.07 4.36 9.87
N SER A 352 -9.19 3.63 9.87
CA SER A 352 -9.36 2.34 10.56
C SER A 352 -8.33 1.27 10.17
N GLN A 353 -7.78 1.32 8.95
CA GLN A 353 -6.85 0.34 8.40
C GLN A 353 -5.41 0.85 8.27
N LEU A 354 -5.16 2.08 8.67
CA LEU A 354 -3.82 2.66 8.56
C LEU A 354 -2.93 2.10 9.68
N LYS A 355 -1.74 1.66 9.30
CA LYS A 355 -0.76 1.08 10.23
C LYS A 355 0.29 2.09 10.68
N LYS A 356 0.62 3.04 9.80
CA LYS A 356 1.69 4.01 10.06
C LYS A 356 1.49 5.27 9.22
N ILE A 357 1.51 6.43 9.87
CA ILE A 357 1.55 7.75 9.22
C ILE A 357 2.89 8.42 9.55
N GLU A 358 3.57 8.96 8.56
CA GLU A 358 4.79 9.73 8.77
C GLU A 358 4.52 11.22 8.60
N VAL A 359 4.98 12.02 9.57
CA VAL A 359 4.85 13.48 9.60
C VAL A 359 6.17 14.12 9.99
N ALA A 360 6.37 15.39 9.58
CA ALA A 360 7.60 16.14 9.85
C ALA A 360 7.28 17.54 10.36
N THR A 361 7.91 17.94 11.47
CA THR A 361 7.73 19.26 12.10
C THR A 361 6.26 19.67 12.30
N ALA A 362 5.41 18.66 12.53
CA ALA A 362 3.98 18.80 12.59
C ALA A 362 3.51 19.74 13.71
N GLY A 363 2.45 20.50 13.44
CA GLY A 363 1.69 21.23 14.44
C GLY A 363 0.60 20.38 15.06
N TYR A 364 -0.36 21.04 15.72
CA TYR A 364 -1.52 20.38 16.30
C TYR A 364 -2.73 21.31 16.37
N PHE A 365 -3.90 20.71 16.49
CA PHE A 365 -5.17 21.41 16.60
C PHE A 365 -5.71 21.40 18.03
N LYS A 366 -6.43 22.48 18.36
CA LYS A 366 -7.18 22.63 19.61
C LYS A 366 -8.63 22.99 19.29
N PRO A 367 -9.61 22.53 20.09
CA PRO A 367 -10.98 23.00 19.98
C PRO A 367 -11.08 24.49 20.38
N VAL A 368 -12.10 25.15 19.84
CA VAL A 368 -12.53 26.49 20.24
C VAL A 368 -13.92 26.35 20.83
N ASP A 369 -14.09 26.75 22.08
CA ASP A 369 -15.35 26.62 22.80
C ASP A 369 -16.45 27.52 22.21
N GLY A 370 -17.70 27.08 22.37
CA GLY A 370 -18.88 27.89 22.02
C GLY A 370 -19.33 27.80 20.55
N ILE A 371 -18.66 27.03 19.70
CA ILE A 371 -19.06 26.71 18.33
C ILE A 371 -19.63 25.30 18.33
N GLY A 372 -20.83 25.09 17.78
CA GLY A 372 -21.56 23.82 17.85
C GLY A 372 -21.01 22.69 16.96
N THR A 373 -19.74 22.75 16.56
CA THR A 373 -19.10 21.75 15.73
C THR A 373 -18.51 20.60 16.56
N HIS A 374 -18.47 19.41 15.98
CA HIS A 374 -17.83 18.24 16.53
C HIS A 374 -16.44 18.05 15.90
N ILE A 375 -15.43 17.88 16.75
CA ILE A 375 -14.04 17.71 16.31
C ILE A 375 -13.58 16.31 16.67
N THR A 376 -13.28 15.51 15.66
CA THR A 376 -12.81 14.12 15.81
C THR A 376 -11.33 14.06 15.45
N PRO A 377 -10.43 13.72 16.40
CA PRO A 377 -9.04 13.42 16.08
C PRO A 377 -8.96 12.20 15.15
N LEU A 378 -8.16 12.30 14.08
CA LEU A 378 -7.89 11.22 13.14
C LEU A 378 -6.59 10.51 13.48
N PHE A 379 -5.55 11.25 13.78
CA PHE A 379 -4.31 10.74 14.37
C PHE A 379 -3.63 11.82 15.22
N SER A 380 -2.86 11.37 16.21
CA SER A 380 -2.26 12.22 17.22
C SER A 380 -0.84 11.79 17.57
N SER A 381 -0.10 12.64 18.27
CA SER A 381 1.16 12.25 18.89
C SER A 381 0.96 11.22 20.01
N SER A 382 2.04 10.66 20.54
CA SER A 382 1.97 9.92 21.81
C SER A 382 1.64 10.85 23.00
N ASN A 383 1.33 10.25 24.12
CA ASN A 383 1.15 10.98 25.39
C ASN A 383 2.47 11.49 26.00
N GLU A 384 3.60 11.11 25.44
CA GLU A 384 4.94 11.54 25.89
C GLU A 384 5.46 12.74 25.11
N ALA A 385 4.67 13.27 24.17
CA ALA A 385 5.08 14.39 23.33
C ALA A 385 5.26 15.69 24.11
N MET A 386 6.17 16.53 23.63
CA MET A 386 6.39 17.90 24.12
C MET A 386 6.23 18.92 22.98
N LEU A 387 6.08 20.17 23.32
CA LEU A 387 5.99 21.26 22.36
C LEU A 387 7.32 22.00 22.26
N VAL A 388 7.73 22.32 21.03
CA VAL A 388 8.94 23.08 20.72
C VAL A 388 8.53 24.33 19.94
N ASP A 389 9.03 25.50 20.35
CA ASP A 389 8.79 26.73 19.60
C ASP A 389 9.38 26.60 18.16
N LYS A 390 8.60 26.89 17.13
CA LYS A 390 9.01 26.80 15.73
C LYS A 390 10.27 27.63 15.42
N ARG A 391 10.55 28.70 16.18
CA ARG A 391 11.77 29.48 16.02
C ARG A 391 13.03 28.70 16.37
N VAL A 392 12.93 27.75 17.31
CA VAL A 392 14.04 26.82 17.59
C VAL A 392 14.33 25.94 16.37
N VAL A 393 13.27 25.44 15.70
CA VAL A 393 13.41 24.68 14.47
C VAL A 393 14.00 25.52 13.34
N GLN A 394 13.52 26.75 13.18
CA GLN A 394 13.94 27.66 12.11
C GLN A 394 15.41 28.14 12.25
N PHE A 395 15.83 28.50 13.47
CA PHE A 395 17.12 29.16 13.67
C PHE A 395 18.18 28.30 14.36
N ARG A 396 17.80 27.25 15.08
CA ARG A 396 18.68 26.42 15.91
C ARG A 396 18.39 24.93 15.74
N ASN A 397 18.12 24.50 14.50
CA ASN A 397 17.85 23.10 14.23
C ASN A 397 19.13 22.25 14.39
N ASP A 398 19.44 21.94 15.66
CA ASP A 398 20.48 21.00 16.06
C ASP A 398 19.79 19.73 16.60
N PRO A 399 19.81 18.62 15.84
CA PRO A 399 19.13 17.39 16.22
C PRO A 399 19.58 16.83 17.57
N MET A 400 20.87 16.93 17.89
CA MET A 400 21.41 16.46 19.17
C MET A 400 20.99 17.33 20.35
N ALA A 401 20.96 18.65 20.15
CA ALA A 401 20.49 19.56 21.18
C ALA A 401 18.98 19.40 21.45
N LEU A 402 18.19 19.16 20.42
CA LEU A 402 16.75 18.86 20.55
C LEU A 402 16.53 17.58 21.34
N LEU A 403 17.24 16.50 21.00
CA LEU A 403 17.14 15.22 21.69
C LEU A 403 17.57 15.32 23.16
N THR A 404 18.65 16.05 23.43
CA THR A 404 19.16 16.27 24.82
C THR A 404 18.19 17.07 25.67
N LYS A 405 17.47 18.02 25.07
CA LYS A 405 16.48 18.87 25.76
C LYS A 405 15.09 18.29 25.80
N TYR A 406 14.90 17.13 25.20
CA TYR A 406 13.60 16.48 25.19
C TYR A 406 13.19 16.04 26.60
N HIS A 407 11.96 16.37 26.97
CA HIS A 407 11.32 15.97 28.22
C HIS A 407 9.96 15.39 27.86
N ALA A 408 9.72 14.14 28.25
CA ALA A 408 8.44 13.48 28.01
C ALA A 408 7.31 14.29 28.67
N GLY A 409 6.29 14.62 27.86
CA GLY A 409 5.06 15.25 28.31
C GLY A 409 4.08 14.24 28.91
N THR A 410 2.83 14.67 29.05
CA THR A 410 1.71 13.83 29.53
C THR A 410 0.46 13.98 28.67
N LEU A 411 0.55 14.72 27.56
CA LEU A 411 -0.57 15.03 26.68
C LEU A 411 -0.29 14.53 25.28
N SER A 412 -1.34 14.01 24.65
CA SER A 412 -1.37 13.70 23.22
C SER A 412 -1.91 14.91 22.46
N TYR A 413 -1.32 15.21 21.31
CA TYR A 413 -1.65 16.37 20.49
C TYR A 413 -2.27 15.92 19.16
N PRO A 414 -3.54 16.28 18.85
CA PRO A 414 -4.18 15.95 17.57
C PRO A 414 -3.47 16.66 16.41
N ILE A 415 -2.88 15.88 15.50
CA ILE A 415 -2.17 16.37 14.32
C ILE A 415 -3.13 16.46 13.13
N ALA A 416 -4.09 15.55 13.03
CA ALA A 416 -5.15 15.61 12.06
C ALA A 416 -6.52 15.49 12.74
N VAL A 417 -7.47 16.29 12.25
CA VAL A 417 -8.85 16.31 12.77
C VAL A 417 -9.87 16.35 11.64
N ARG A 418 -11.03 15.74 11.86
CA ARG A 418 -12.25 15.94 11.07
C ARG A 418 -13.21 16.81 11.85
N VAL A 419 -13.79 17.80 11.20
CA VAL A 419 -14.68 18.78 11.81
C VAL A 419 -16.02 18.77 11.08
N ASN A 420 -17.09 18.49 11.82
CA ASN A 420 -18.46 18.44 11.31
C ASN A 420 -19.38 19.30 12.16
N GLY A 421 -20.41 19.90 11.56
CA GLY A 421 -21.46 20.63 12.27
C GLY A 421 -21.91 21.90 11.54
N ALA A 422 -22.93 22.54 12.07
CA ALA A 422 -23.47 23.76 11.50
C ALA A 422 -22.66 24.98 11.94
N VAL A 423 -22.33 25.87 11.00
CA VAL A 423 -21.54 27.09 11.26
C VAL A 423 -22.16 28.31 10.55
N LYS A 424 -21.79 29.49 11.03
CA LYS A 424 -22.17 30.80 10.44
C LYS A 424 -21.00 31.41 9.67
N SER A 425 -21.34 32.18 8.63
CA SER A 425 -20.36 32.96 7.87
C SER A 425 -19.73 34.06 8.73
N ILE A 426 -18.41 34.21 8.58
CA ILE A 426 -17.66 35.36 9.11
C ILE A 426 -17.69 36.57 8.16
N TYR A 427 -18.25 36.38 6.95
CA TYR A 427 -18.42 37.40 5.93
C TYR A 427 -19.90 37.65 5.60
N PRO A 428 -20.76 38.04 6.59
CA PRO A 428 -22.19 38.14 6.38
C PRO A 428 -22.56 39.14 5.28
N ASP A 429 -21.75 40.18 5.10
CA ASP A 429 -21.95 41.23 4.07
C ASP A 429 -20.99 41.06 2.86
N GLY A 430 -20.29 39.93 2.77
CA GLY A 430 -19.29 39.70 1.75
C GLY A 430 -17.92 40.30 2.06
N VAL A 431 -17.09 40.46 1.04
CA VAL A 431 -15.75 41.05 1.14
C VAL A 431 -15.63 42.32 0.29
N LYS A 432 -14.65 43.15 0.62
CA LYS A 432 -14.34 44.34 -0.17
C LYS A 432 -13.73 43.91 -1.51
N ASP A 433 -14.26 44.47 -2.59
CA ASP A 433 -13.69 44.35 -3.92
C ASP A 433 -12.57 45.38 -4.13
N ASP A 434 -11.91 45.36 -5.29
CA ASP A 434 -10.75 46.21 -5.60
C ASP A 434 -11.09 47.73 -5.51
N ASP A 435 -12.37 48.10 -5.64
CA ASP A 435 -12.89 49.48 -5.44
C ASP A 435 -13.24 49.82 -3.99
N GLY A 436 -13.00 48.88 -3.03
CA GLY A 436 -13.30 49.05 -1.61
C GLY A 436 -14.77 48.84 -1.22
N THR A 437 -15.62 48.48 -2.16
CA THR A 437 -17.08 48.26 -1.93
C THR A 437 -17.29 46.81 -1.45
N LEU A 438 -18.11 46.64 -0.40
CA LEU A 438 -18.54 45.31 0.06
C LEU A 438 -19.42 44.66 -0.99
N LYS A 439 -19.05 43.46 -1.43
CA LYS A 439 -19.81 42.66 -2.41
C LYS A 439 -19.94 41.22 -1.96
N THR A 440 -21.15 40.71 -2.14
CA THR A 440 -21.43 39.27 -1.97
C THR A 440 -21.30 38.54 -3.31
N MET A 441 -20.80 37.30 -3.31
CA MET A 441 -20.83 36.48 -4.52
C MET A 441 -22.24 35.97 -4.82
N ARG A 442 -22.52 35.63 -6.07
CA ARG A 442 -23.77 34.99 -6.47
C ARG A 442 -23.98 33.68 -5.73
N GLY A 443 -25.07 33.53 -5.01
CA GLY A 443 -25.41 32.37 -4.18
C GLY A 443 -24.70 32.41 -2.81
N HIS A 444 -24.40 33.61 -2.30
CA HIS A 444 -23.95 33.85 -0.94
C HIS A 444 -24.91 33.27 0.09
N VAL A 445 -24.38 32.64 1.12
CA VAL A 445 -25.12 32.08 2.26
C VAL A 445 -24.48 32.53 3.58
N ASN A 446 -25.30 32.85 4.58
CA ASN A 446 -24.88 33.32 5.89
C ASN A 446 -24.69 32.19 6.91
N GLU A 447 -25.23 31.02 6.62
CA GLU A 447 -25.14 29.82 7.46
C GLU A 447 -24.95 28.62 6.57
N SER A 448 -24.34 27.58 7.11
CA SER A 448 -24.12 26.32 6.39
C SER A 448 -25.46 25.68 6.04
N GLN A 449 -25.62 25.27 4.77
CA GLN A 449 -26.87 24.63 4.27
C GLN A 449 -27.02 23.19 4.80
N GLN A 450 -25.92 22.58 5.17
CA GLN A 450 -25.80 21.30 5.83
C GLN A 450 -24.57 21.35 6.75
N ASP A 451 -24.35 20.34 7.56
CA ASP A 451 -23.15 20.25 8.36
C ASP A 451 -21.90 20.34 7.48
N ILE A 452 -20.96 21.21 7.86
CA ILE A 452 -19.67 21.27 7.18
C ILE A 452 -18.93 19.94 7.37
N ASP A 453 -18.07 19.62 6.43
CA ASP A 453 -17.18 18.46 6.53
C ASP A 453 -15.78 18.88 6.10
N VAL A 454 -14.92 19.06 7.07
CA VAL A 454 -13.55 19.57 6.90
C VAL A 454 -12.57 18.62 7.55
N ILE A 455 -11.57 18.17 6.79
CA ILE A 455 -10.42 17.47 7.31
C ILE A 455 -9.24 18.44 7.31
N ALA A 456 -8.65 18.66 8.48
CA ALA A 456 -7.51 19.52 8.65
C ALA A 456 -6.31 18.73 9.19
N ILE A 457 -5.16 18.91 8.56
CA ILE A 457 -3.90 18.26 8.90
C ILE A 457 -2.86 19.35 9.20
N ALA A 458 -2.16 19.25 10.33
CA ALA A 458 -1.17 20.23 10.77
C ALA A 458 0.25 19.90 10.32
N ASP A 459 0.37 19.31 9.15
CA ASP A 459 1.63 18.97 8.48
C ASP A 459 1.41 18.92 6.97
N VAL A 460 2.19 19.68 6.22
CA VAL A 460 2.20 19.66 4.74
C VAL A 460 3.22 18.65 4.23
N ASP A 461 4.30 18.50 4.94
CA ASP A 461 5.46 17.69 4.53
C ASP A 461 5.15 16.19 4.45
N MET A 462 4.07 15.73 5.11
CA MET A 462 3.59 14.35 4.98
C MET A 462 3.23 13.95 3.54
N LEU A 463 2.97 14.92 2.66
CA LEU A 463 2.68 14.70 1.24
C LEU A 463 3.95 14.54 0.40
N GLN A 464 5.11 14.93 0.93
CA GLN A 464 6.37 14.85 0.21
C GLN A 464 6.86 13.41 0.08
N ASP A 465 7.38 13.04 -1.08
CA ASP A 465 7.75 11.69 -1.47
C ASP A 465 8.64 10.98 -0.43
N ARG A 466 9.61 11.69 0.14
CA ARG A 466 10.56 11.13 1.13
C ARG A 466 9.93 10.52 2.38
N PHE A 467 8.67 10.86 2.71
CA PHE A 467 7.97 10.36 3.89
C PHE A 467 7.05 9.18 3.60
N TRP A 468 6.86 8.81 2.32
CA TRP A 468 5.97 7.70 2.01
C TRP A 468 6.36 6.88 0.77
N VAL A 469 7.34 7.36 -0.03
CA VAL A 469 7.83 6.66 -1.23
C VAL A 469 9.31 6.34 -1.09
N GLN A 470 9.67 5.10 -1.35
CA GLN A 470 11.03 4.65 -1.55
C GLN A 470 11.16 4.05 -2.94
N LEU A 471 12.12 4.56 -3.71
CA LEU A 471 12.45 3.98 -5.00
C LEU A 471 13.45 2.84 -4.78
N GLN A 472 13.14 1.66 -5.28
CA GLN A 472 14.06 0.53 -5.34
C GLN A 472 14.36 0.21 -6.79
N ASP A 473 15.63 -0.04 -7.06
CA ASP A 473 16.06 -0.54 -8.37
C ASP A 473 15.77 -2.04 -8.42
N PHE A 474 14.89 -2.42 -9.34
CA PHE A 474 14.52 -3.81 -9.57
C PHE A 474 14.85 -4.15 -11.03
N TYR A 475 16.00 -4.81 -11.25
CA TYR A 475 16.52 -5.21 -12.56
C TYR A 475 16.65 -4.07 -13.58
N GLY A 476 16.99 -2.85 -13.12
CA GLY A 476 17.18 -1.67 -13.96
C GLY A 476 15.93 -0.78 -14.08
N ASP A 477 14.79 -1.21 -13.55
CA ASP A 477 13.57 -0.39 -13.42
C ASP A 477 13.43 0.10 -11.99
N GLN A 478 13.09 1.39 -11.83
CA GLN A 478 12.82 1.97 -10.51
C GLN A 478 11.36 1.72 -10.14
N ILE A 479 11.15 0.87 -9.13
CA ILE A 479 9.82 0.61 -8.57
C ILE A 479 9.63 1.45 -7.31
N ALA A 480 8.53 2.20 -7.25
CA ALA A 480 8.13 2.96 -6.08
C ALA A 480 7.40 2.07 -5.07
N TYR A 481 7.92 2.05 -3.83
CA TYR A 481 7.30 1.37 -2.69
C TYR A 481 6.79 2.39 -1.69
N SER A 482 5.57 2.20 -1.21
CA SER A 482 5.05 3.00 -0.11
C SER A 482 5.63 2.49 1.22
N THR A 483 6.27 3.38 1.98
CA THR A 483 6.87 3.10 3.30
C THR A 483 5.95 3.46 4.47
N SER A 484 4.90 4.24 4.18
CA SER A 484 3.87 4.64 5.14
C SER A 484 2.50 4.74 4.45
N ASN A 485 1.44 4.91 5.24
CA ASN A 485 0.08 5.02 4.71
C ASN A 485 -0.35 6.48 4.46
N ASN A 486 0.56 7.40 4.20
CA ASN A 486 0.23 8.82 3.97
C ASN A 486 -0.66 9.01 2.75
N ILE A 487 -0.32 8.35 1.65
CA ILE A 487 -1.14 8.41 0.43
C ILE A 487 -2.48 7.69 0.61
N ASP A 488 -2.48 6.60 1.38
CA ASP A 488 -3.72 5.88 1.70
C ASP A 488 -4.68 6.74 2.50
N PHE A 489 -4.17 7.49 3.47
CA PHE A 489 -4.95 8.47 4.24
C PHE A 489 -5.57 9.52 3.32
N LEU A 490 -4.79 10.09 2.40
CA LEU A 490 -5.27 11.11 1.46
C LEU A 490 -6.38 10.55 0.55
N ILE A 491 -6.15 9.40 -0.08
CA ILE A 491 -7.13 8.77 -0.98
C ILE A 491 -8.40 8.39 -0.23
N ASN A 492 -8.27 7.78 0.96
CA ASN A 492 -9.41 7.44 1.80
C ASN A 492 -10.22 8.68 2.21
N SER A 493 -9.53 9.78 2.52
CA SER A 493 -10.20 11.04 2.87
C SER A 493 -11.02 11.59 1.71
N ILE A 494 -10.50 11.56 0.50
CA ILE A 494 -11.21 12.02 -0.71
C ILE A 494 -12.38 11.08 -1.04
N ASP A 495 -12.17 9.77 -0.99
CA ASP A 495 -13.18 8.74 -1.30
C ASP A 495 -14.38 8.83 -0.34
N GLU A 496 -14.11 8.92 0.96
CA GLU A 496 -15.16 9.10 1.99
C GLU A 496 -15.93 10.40 1.81
N MET A 497 -15.22 11.52 1.64
CA MET A 497 -15.84 12.84 1.50
C MET A 497 -16.65 12.97 0.20
N SER A 498 -16.27 12.29 -0.87
CA SER A 498 -16.97 12.28 -2.15
C SER A 498 -18.12 11.26 -2.21
N ASN A 499 -18.38 10.52 -1.10
CA ASN A 499 -19.41 9.48 -0.98
C ASN A 499 -19.29 8.36 -2.03
N THR A 500 -18.09 8.06 -2.48
CA THR A 500 -17.85 6.92 -3.36
C THR A 500 -17.79 5.61 -2.58
N ASN A 501 -17.22 5.64 -1.35
CA ASN A 501 -17.11 4.52 -0.39
C ASN A 501 -16.68 3.17 -0.98
N GLY A 502 -16.26 3.16 -2.25
CA GLY A 502 -15.90 1.97 -2.97
C GLY A 502 -14.52 1.44 -2.57
N LEU A 503 -13.49 2.28 -2.73
CA LEU A 503 -12.12 1.88 -2.47
C LEU A 503 -11.80 1.75 -0.97
N ILE A 504 -12.40 2.59 -0.13
CA ILE A 504 -12.18 2.57 1.31
C ILE A 504 -12.69 1.27 1.95
N SER A 505 -13.85 0.77 1.51
CA SER A 505 -14.42 -0.48 2.03
C SER A 505 -13.66 -1.73 1.56
N VAL A 506 -12.99 -1.67 0.41
CA VAL A 506 -12.07 -2.72 -0.05
C VAL A 506 -10.82 -2.77 0.83
N ARG A 507 -10.24 -1.60 1.12
CA ARG A 507 -9.07 -1.50 2.01
C ARG A 507 -9.36 -1.98 3.43
N SER A 508 -10.58 -1.80 3.92
CA SER A 508 -10.95 -2.23 5.27
C SER A 508 -10.78 -3.74 5.50
N ARG A 509 -10.63 -4.53 4.45
CA ARG A 509 -10.34 -5.97 4.51
C ARG A 509 -8.85 -6.33 4.39
N THR A 510 -7.99 -5.43 3.96
CA THR A 510 -6.57 -5.73 3.64
C THR A 510 -5.67 -5.94 4.87
N GLY A 511 -6.18 -6.01 6.08
CA GLY A 511 -5.40 -6.11 7.32
C GLY A 511 -5.21 -7.51 7.92
N PHE A 512 -5.72 -8.58 7.30
CA PHE A 512 -5.86 -9.90 7.92
C PHE A 512 -4.97 -10.99 7.33
N SER A 513 -3.80 -10.64 6.78
CA SER A 513 -2.78 -11.67 6.57
C SER A 513 -2.30 -12.15 7.94
N ARG A 514 -2.70 -13.36 8.34
CA ARG A 514 -2.04 -14.12 9.39
C ARG A 514 -1.16 -15.17 8.70
N PRO A 515 0.05 -14.80 8.30
CA PRO A 515 0.99 -15.81 7.84
C PRO A 515 1.11 -16.84 8.97
N PHE A 516 1.31 -18.11 8.63
CA PHE A 516 1.69 -19.10 9.61
C PHE A 516 3.07 -18.72 10.15
N ASP A 517 3.12 -17.74 11.09
CA ASP A 517 4.36 -17.15 11.62
C ASP A 517 5.37 -18.22 11.97
N ARG A 518 4.92 -19.33 12.53
CA ARG A 518 5.77 -20.46 12.89
C ARG A 518 6.33 -21.18 11.65
N VAL A 519 5.57 -21.28 10.56
CA VAL A 519 6.05 -21.89 9.30
C VAL A 519 7.00 -20.93 8.60
N LEU A 520 6.68 -19.64 8.56
CA LEU A 520 7.56 -18.60 8.03
C LEU A 520 8.85 -18.45 8.86
N ASP A 521 8.78 -18.54 10.17
CA ASP A 521 9.96 -18.48 11.03
C ASP A 521 10.84 -19.73 10.87
N LEU A 522 10.23 -20.90 10.72
CA LEU A 522 10.97 -22.14 10.38
C LEU A 522 11.60 -22.03 8.98
N GLN A 523 10.85 -21.53 8.01
CA GLN A 523 11.33 -21.33 6.64
C GLN A 523 12.45 -20.28 6.59
N ARG A 524 12.29 -19.12 7.24
CA ARG A 524 13.34 -18.09 7.37
C ARG A 524 14.57 -18.60 8.10
N SER A 525 14.39 -19.42 9.14
CA SER A 525 15.50 -19.98 9.91
C SER A 525 16.27 -21.01 9.10
N ALA A 526 15.56 -21.88 8.39
CA ALA A 526 16.14 -22.83 7.45
C ALA A 526 16.86 -22.08 6.31
N GLU A 527 16.21 -21.15 5.66
CA GLU A 527 16.77 -20.33 4.57
C GLU A 527 18.02 -19.56 5.01
N LYS A 528 18.02 -18.96 6.20
CA LYS A 528 19.19 -18.27 6.77
C LYS A 528 20.36 -19.21 7.01
N LEU A 529 20.09 -20.42 7.51
CA LEU A 529 21.11 -21.45 7.73
C LEU A 529 21.71 -21.92 6.41
N TYR A 530 20.87 -22.23 5.43
CA TYR A 530 21.28 -22.71 4.10
C TYR A 530 21.99 -21.62 3.30
N ARG A 531 21.50 -20.38 3.27
CA ARG A 531 22.18 -19.25 2.62
C ARG A 531 23.54 -18.93 3.21
N THR A 532 23.70 -19.10 4.53
CA THR A 532 25.03 -18.91 5.16
C THR A 532 26.01 -19.96 4.68
N LYS A 533 25.57 -21.22 4.63
CA LYS A 533 26.38 -22.35 4.17
C LYS A 533 26.66 -22.29 2.67
N GLU A 534 25.68 -21.88 1.89
CA GLU A 534 25.82 -21.65 0.44
C GLU A 534 26.85 -20.57 0.13
N ARG A 535 26.78 -19.41 0.79
CA ARG A 535 27.77 -18.32 0.63
C ARG A 535 29.18 -18.75 1.01
N GLU A 536 29.34 -19.56 2.06
CA GLU A 536 30.62 -20.09 2.47
C GLU A 536 31.19 -21.02 1.39
N LEU A 537 30.37 -21.93 0.85
CA LEU A 537 30.77 -22.85 -0.22
C LEU A 537 31.06 -22.10 -1.54
N GLN A 538 30.26 -21.09 -1.90
CA GLN A 538 30.52 -20.25 -3.07
C GLN A 538 31.83 -19.47 -2.94
N LYS A 539 32.17 -18.99 -1.74
CA LYS A 539 33.45 -18.33 -1.47
C LYS A 539 34.62 -19.30 -1.65
N ILE A 540 34.55 -20.50 -1.08
CA ILE A 540 35.57 -21.56 -1.23
C ILE A 540 35.71 -21.94 -2.71
N LEU A 541 34.59 -22.07 -3.44
CA LEU A 541 34.61 -22.40 -4.86
C LEU A 541 35.34 -21.32 -5.67
N LYS A 542 35.01 -20.04 -5.43
CA LYS A 542 35.66 -18.90 -6.09
C LYS A 542 37.14 -18.79 -5.78
N GLU A 543 37.53 -18.98 -4.52
CA GLU A 543 38.96 -19.00 -4.11
C GLU A 543 39.73 -20.13 -4.76
N THR A 544 39.12 -21.34 -4.84
CA THR A 544 39.69 -22.50 -5.50
C THR A 544 39.86 -22.26 -7.01
N GLU A 545 38.87 -21.69 -7.67
CA GLU A 545 38.93 -21.34 -9.10
C GLU A 545 40.00 -20.29 -9.39
N GLN A 546 40.10 -19.25 -8.54
CA GLN A 546 41.18 -18.26 -8.66
C GLN A 546 42.56 -18.86 -8.47
N SER A 547 42.72 -19.81 -7.56
CA SER A 547 43.99 -20.51 -7.33
C SER A 547 44.39 -21.38 -8.54
N ILE A 548 43.43 -22.10 -9.11
CA ILE A 548 43.64 -22.86 -10.35
C ILE A 548 44.03 -21.91 -11.51
N ALA A 549 43.33 -20.77 -11.67
CA ALA A 549 43.61 -19.80 -12.71
C ALA A 549 45.00 -19.17 -12.57
N ARG A 550 45.42 -18.81 -11.34
CA ARG A 550 46.77 -18.27 -11.07
C ARG A 550 47.87 -19.27 -11.45
N MET A 551 47.74 -20.54 -11.04
CA MET A 551 48.68 -21.58 -11.41
C MET A 551 48.72 -21.84 -12.92
N GLN A 552 47.60 -21.64 -13.64
CA GLN A 552 47.58 -21.75 -15.10
C GLN A 552 48.23 -20.55 -15.80
N VAL A 553 48.11 -19.34 -15.25
CA VAL A 553 48.75 -18.11 -15.80
C VAL A 553 50.25 -18.12 -15.57
N GLU A 554 50.71 -18.55 -14.40
CA GLU A 554 52.17 -18.74 -14.12
C GLU A 554 52.80 -19.75 -15.08
N ARG A 555 52.02 -20.72 -15.56
CA ARG A 555 52.42 -21.70 -16.59
C ARG A 555 52.64 -21.08 -17.98
N SER A 556 51.91 -20.02 -18.33
CA SER A 556 51.99 -19.35 -19.65
C SER A 556 53.14 -18.35 -19.74
N GLY A 557 53.75 -17.97 -18.62
CA GLY A 557 54.81 -16.96 -18.53
C GLY A 557 56.23 -17.48 -18.46
N SER A 558 56.45 -18.73 -18.06
CA SER A 558 57.77 -19.38 -17.98
C SER A 558 57.91 -20.39 -19.11
N GLY A 559 58.68 -20.06 -20.13
CA GLY A 559 58.91 -20.89 -21.32
C GLY A 559 59.78 -22.13 -21.09
N GLU A 560 59.73 -22.78 -19.93
CA GLU A 560 60.42 -24.03 -19.65
C GLU A 560 59.46 -25.16 -19.30
N GLU A 561 59.45 -26.15 -20.13
CA GLU A 561 58.73 -27.43 -20.05
C GLU A 561 59.36 -28.38 -19.02
N ILE A 562 59.35 -28.01 -17.74
CA ILE A 562 59.68 -28.96 -16.67
C ILE A 562 58.41 -29.12 -15.83
N GLN A 563 57.66 -30.17 -16.15
CA GLN A 563 56.51 -30.62 -15.36
C GLN A 563 57.02 -31.13 -14.01
N ASN A 564 57.02 -30.28 -13.01
CA ASN A 564 57.25 -30.74 -11.63
C ASN A 564 56.05 -31.58 -11.20
N ALA A 565 56.23 -32.86 -10.92
CA ALA A 565 55.18 -33.82 -10.54
C ALA A 565 54.37 -33.32 -9.31
N GLU A 566 54.94 -32.44 -8.52
CA GLU A 566 54.35 -31.78 -7.37
C GLU A 566 53.26 -30.77 -7.77
N GLN A 567 53.52 -29.95 -8.78
CA GLN A 567 52.53 -28.97 -9.29
C GLN A 567 51.33 -29.64 -9.99
N GLN A 568 51.57 -30.75 -10.69
CA GLN A 568 50.46 -31.55 -11.27
C GLN A 568 49.56 -32.14 -10.19
N LYS A 569 50.16 -32.60 -9.10
CA LYS A 569 49.44 -33.13 -7.96
C LYS A 569 48.61 -32.02 -7.28
N GLU A 570 49.16 -30.83 -7.09
CA GLU A 570 48.47 -29.70 -6.49
C GLU A 570 47.27 -29.22 -7.32
N ILE A 571 47.42 -29.16 -8.65
CA ILE A 571 46.29 -28.84 -9.56
C ILE A 571 45.22 -29.95 -9.51
N ALA A 572 45.63 -31.22 -9.42
CA ALA A 572 44.69 -32.34 -9.29
C ALA A 572 43.92 -32.28 -7.98
N ASP A 573 44.60 -31.93 -6.88
CA ASP A 573 44.00 -31.78 -5.55
C ASP A 573 43.01 -30.58 -5.52
N LEU A 574 43.36 -29.46 -6.13
CA LEU A 574 42.44 -28.30 -6.27
C LEU A 574 41.24 -28.62 -7.14
N ARG A 575 41.38 -29.37 -8.23
CA ARG A 575 40.25 -29.84 -9.06
C ARG A 575 39.35 -30.79 -8.28
N MET A 576 39.93 -31.68 -7.46
CA MET A 576 39.17 -32.57 -6.59
C MET A 576 38.40 -31.75 -5.54
N MET A 577 39.02 -30.72 -4.96
CA MET A 577 38.39 -29.81 -4.01
C MET A 577 37.22 -29.02 -4.66
N LYS A 578 37.43 -28.49 -5.88
CA LYS A 578 36.38 -27.86 -6.66
C LYS A 578 35.17 -28.79 -6.87
N TYR A 579 35.43 -30.03 -7.29
CA TYR A 579 34.37 -31.02 -7.51
C TYR A 579 33.59 -31.33 -6.22
N LYS A 580 34.30 -31.55 -5.10
CA LYS A 580 33.65 -31.76 -3.79
C LYS A 580 32.82 -30.58 -3.33
N THR A 581 33.33 -29.37 -3.50
CA THR A 581 32.58 -28.14 -3.12
C THR A 581 31.34 -27.96 -3.98
N GLN A 582 31.41 -28.24 -5.28
CA GLN A 582 30.24 -28.22 -6.18
C GLN A 582 29.22 -29.32 -5.82
N GLN A 583 29.67 -30.49 -5.38
CA GLN A 583 28.77 -31.54 -4.89
C GLN A 583 28.09 -31.12 -3.59
N GLN A 584 28.84 -30.57 -2.63
CA GLN A 584 28.27 -30.07 -1.38
C GLN A 584 27.25 -28.92 -1.60
N LEU A 585 27.50 -28.05 -2.57
CA LEU A 585 26.58 -26.99 -2.94
C LEU A 585 25.25 -27.55 -3.47
N ARG A 586 25.31 -28.56 -4.33
CA ARG A 586 24.12 -29.28 -4.83
C ARG A 586 23.38 -30.03 -3.73
N ASP A 587 24.13 -30.65 -2.79
CA ASP A 587 23.51 -31.36 -1.66
C ASP A 587 22.75 -30.38 -0.74
N VAL A 588 23.35 -29.21 -0.43
CA VAL A 588 22.69 -28.15 0.37
C VAL A 588 21.44 -27.63 -0.31
N GLN A 589 21.47 -27.40 -1.62
CA GLN A 589 20.28 -26.98 -2.38
C GLN A 589 19.21 -28.09 -2.44
N GLY A 590 19.62 -29.34 -2.57
CA GLY A 590 18.75 -30.51 -2.56
C GLY A 590 18.08 -30.75 -1.20
N ASP A 591 18.81 -30.58 -0.11
CA ASP A 591 18.31 -30.75 1.26
C ASP A 591 17.24 -29.68 1.59
N LEU A 592 17.44 -28.42 1.17
CA LEU A 592 16.44 -27.36 1.34
C LEU A 592 15.11 -27.71 0.66
N ARG A 593 15.15 -28.22 -0.58
CA ARG A 593 13.94 -28.68 -1.29
C ARG A 593 13.26 -29.84 -0.58
N LYS A 594 14.04 -30.79 -0.08
CA LYS A 594 13.51 -31.99 0.58
C LYS A 594 12.83 -31.69 1.91
N ASP A 595 13.35 -30.73 2.67
CA ASP A 595 12.75 -30.31 3.94
C ASP A 595 11.43 -29.57 3.72
N ILE A 596 11.34 -28.73 2.68
CA ILE A 596 10.09 -28.02 2.28
C ILE A 596 9.04 -29.03 1.81
N ASP A 597 9.40 -29.99 0.94
CA ASP A 597 8.49 -31.03 0.43
C ASP A 597 8.00 -31.96 1.56
N THR A 598 8.86 -32.23 2.54
CA THR A 598 8.50 -33.06 3.70
C THR A 598 7.48 -32.38 4.60
N LEU A 599 7.63 -31.07 4.82
CA LEU A 599 6.67 -30.26 5.58
C LEU A 599 5.32 -30.18 4.87
N ASP A 600 5.30 -29.93 3.56
CA ASP A 600 4.08 -29.90 2.76
C ASP A 600 3.35 -31.25 2.77
N THR A 601 4.11 -32.35 2.63
CA THR A 601 3.55 -33.71 2.68
C THR A 601 2.98 -34.04 4.06
N GLN A 602 3.64 -33.64 5.15
CA GLN A 602 3.12 -33.84 6.52
C GLN A 602 1.84 -33.05 6.73
N LEU A 603 1.78 -31.78 6.35
CA LEU A 603 0.58 -30.94 6.47
C LEU A 603 -0.59 -31.50 5.65
N LYS A 604 -0.35 -31.96 4.42
CA LYS A 604 -1.34 -32.63 3.58
C LYS A 604 -1.84 -33.93 4.23
N PHE A 605 -0.96 -34.75 4.77
CA PHE A 605 -1.34 -36.00 5.47
C PHE A 605 -2.23 -35.73 6.69
N PHE A 606 -1.88 -34.73 7.51
CA PHE A 606 -2.69 -34.38 8.67
C PHE A 606 -4.07 -33.83 8.29
N ASN A 607 -4.13 -32.91 7.33
CA ASN A 607 -5.38 -32.23 6.96
C ASN A 607 -6.29 -33.10 6.07
N ILE A 608 -5.73 -33.81 5.08
CA ILE A 608 -6.49 -34.57 4.09
C ILE A 608 -6.74 -36.02 4.54
N GLY A 609 -5.80 -36.60 5.31
CA GLY A 609 -5.87 -38.01 5.75
C GLY A 609 -6.41 -38.16 7.17
N LEU A 610 -5.70 -37.59 8.15
CA LEU A 610 -5.98 -37.87 9.57
C LEU A 610 -7.31 -37.27 10.05
N VAL A 611 -7.60 -36.02 9.70
CA VAL A 611 -8.83 -35.34 10.17
C VAL A 611 -10.10 -35.98 9.62
N PRO A 612 -10.25 -36.26 8.30
CA PRO A 612 -11.41 -37.00 7.80
C PRO A 612 -11.51 -38.42 8.36
N PHE A 613 -10.38 -39.10 8.58
CA PHE A 613 -10.36 -40.42 9.22
C PHE A 613 -10.89 -40.37 10.66
N LEU A 614 -10.48 -39.41 11.48
CA LEU A 614 -10.97 -39.22 12.84
C LEU A 614 -12.47 -38.91 12.85
N VAL A 615 -12.97 -38.08 11.94
CA VAL A 615 -14.39 -37.75 11.79
C VAL A 615 -15.18 -39.00 11.41
N ALA A 616 -14.70 -39.81 10.47
CA ALA A 616 -15.31 -41.06 10.08
C ALA A 616 -15.36 -42.08 11.24
N LEU A 617 -14.26 -42.20 11.99
CA LEU A 617 -14.17 -43.07 13.15
C LEU A 617 -15.16 -42.64 14.25
N LEU A 618 -15.27 -41.35 14.52
CA LEU A 618 -16.20 -40.76 15.50
C LEU A 618 -17.65 -40.98 15.06
N ALA A 619 -17.97 -40.90 13.78
CA ALA A 619 -19.28 -41.23 13.22
C ALA A 619 -19.62 -42.73 13.38
N ILE A 620 -18.66 -43.62 13.14
CA ILE A 620 -18.83 -45.07 13.31
C ILE A 620 -19.05 -45.39 14.79
N VAL A 621 -18.24 -44.84 15.71
CA VAL A 621 -18.36 -45.06 17.15
C VAL A 621 -19.71 -44.55 17.68
N THR A 622 -20.12 -43.35 17.26
CA THR A 622 -21.43 -42.78 17.67
C THR A 622 -22.60 -43.60 17.09
N GLY A 623 -22.49 -44.07 15.87
CA GLY A 623 -23.44 -44.99 15.22
C GLY A 623 -23.57 -46.31 16.00
N TRP A 624 -22.44 -46.93 16.34
CA TRP A 624 -22.39 -48.15 17.11
C TRP A 624 -22.98 -48.01 18.52
N LEU A 625 -22.67 -46.91 19.22
CA LEU A 625 -23.25 -46.60 20.54
C LEU A 625 -24.78 -46.39 20.46
N ARG A 626 -25.30 -45.77 19.41
CA ARG A 626 -26.76 -45.62 19.18
C ARG A 626 -27.44 -46.96 18.94
N VAL A 627 -26.83 -47.84 18.13
CA VAL A 627 -27.34 -49.19 17.90
C VAL A 627 -27.35 -50.01 19.19
N ARG A 628 -26.28 -49.93 20.00
CA ARG A 628 -26.19 -50.61 21.32
C ARG A 628 -27.22 -50.11 22.32
N LYS A 629 -27.54 -48.82 22.36
CA LYS A 629 -28.63 -48.26 23.21
C LYS A 629 -30.00 -48.72 22.73
N ARG A 630 -30.25 -48.85 21.41
CA ARG A 630 -31.52 -49.36 20.88
C ARG A 630 -31.72 -50.84 21.16
N THR A 631 -30.69 -51.66 21.21
CA THR A 631 -30.79 -53.10 21.54
C THR A 631 -31.00 -53.37 23.03
N LYS A 632 -30.52 -52.47 23.93
CA LYS A 632 -30.79 -52.56 25.37
C LYS A 632 -32.20 -52.10 25.75
N GLY A 633 -32.81 -51.13 25.05
CA GLY A 633 -34.19 -50.68 25.28
C GLY A 633 -35.30 -51.61 24.71
N ARG A 634 -34.93 -52.68 24.02
CA ARG A 634 -35.89 -53.68 23.48
C ARG A 634 -35.95 -54.98 24.31
N LYS A 635 -35.23 -55.03 25.45
CA LYS A 635 -35.22 -56.17 26.40
C LYS A 635 -35.85 -55.79 27.78
N GLN A 636 -36.51 -54.67 27.86
CA GLN A 636 -37.53 -54.35 28.88
C GLN A 636 -38.89 -54.24 28.15
#